data_85d54f488190cae810ced0634619931c
#
_entry.id   85d54f488190cae810ced0634619931c
#
_cell.length_a   1.000
_cell.length_b   1.000
_cell.length_c   1.000
_cell.angle_alpha   90.00
_cell.angle_beta   90.00
_cell.angle_gamma   90.00
#
_symmetry.space_group_name_H-M   'P 1'
#
loop_
_entity.id
_entity.type
_entity.pdbx_description
1 polymer ?
#
loop_
_entity_poly.entity_id
_entity_poly.type
_entity_poly.pdbx_seq_one_letter_code
_entity_poly.pdbx_strand_id
1 'polypeptide(L)'
;MQAEKFHDLPLEDVLGDRFARYSKYIIQDRALPDARDGLKPVQRRILYSMYVEGNVHDKAFRKSAKTVGNVIGNYHPHGDSSVYEAMVRLSQTWKVRNVLVEMHGNNGSVDGDPAAAMRYTEARLSPIASELLRDLDKETVEFVSNFDDTSEEPVVLPAAFPNLLVNGSTGISAGYATEIPPHHLGEVIDATMMRIDKPNSTVDDLLTVMKGPDFPTGGIIQGIDGIKKAYETGKGKIIIRGKAEVETVRGGKQQIVITEIPYEVNKANLVKKMDELRLDKKLDGIAEVRDETDRTGLRIVVELKKEANAEGILNYLYKNTDLQIPYNFNMVAINNRRPTLMTLPKILDAYIGHQKEVITRRSQYELRKAENRQHIVEGLKKALSILDQVIETIRASKDKRNAKDNLSAKFGFTEAQAEAIVSLQLYRLTNTDITALQEEADELNKKILELQSILQSEKRLLQVIKTDLKRVKKTYSDDRRAIIEEQIEEIKIDVEVMIPQEDVIVTVTKEGYVKRTGWRSHNASNGKDFGMKEGDILLERFDTNTTETVLLFTSKGNYIYLPVYEMPDIRWKDLGQHVANIVSLDRDETIIWATVVPNFEEEKRFIVFVTRNGMIKKTELNQYKVQRYSRAFVAVNLKKDDEVVDIFATDGTSDIVLATHGAYALIFHEDEVSPVGVRAAGVKAINLKEDDYVASGKPLNGDKDQLILVTQRGAVKRLKASEIEKSTRAKRGLVIFKELKRNPYRIVGIEIVQDDELVYMKTEKNIVEEIDPKAYRNKDRYSNGSLVLDVNDTGEVVETWTKKRPE
;
A
#
# COMPACT_ATOMS: atom_id res chain seq x y z
N MET A 1 4.36 18.67 60.13
CA MET A 1 4.82 18.12 58.86
C MET A 1 4.11 16.80 58.66
N GLN A 2 3.17 16.73 57.72
CA GLN A 2 2.59 15.44 57.31
C GLN A 2 3.68 14.70 56.54
N ALA A 3 4.00 13.48 56.95
CA ALA A 3 4.98 12.64 56.27
C ALA A 3 4.43 12.34 54.87
N GLU A 4 5.17 12.70 53.82
CA GLU A 4 4.89 12.28 52.46
C GLU A 4 4.91 10.75 52.42
N LYS A 5 3.77 10.14 52.08
CA LYS A 5 3.70 8.70 51.84
C LYS A 5 4.21 8.42 50.43
N PHE A 6 5.41 7.90 50.37
CA PHE A 6 5.94 7.31 49.13
C PHE A 6 5.25 5.95 48.91
N HIS A 7 4.72 5.72 47.71
CA HIS A 7 4.22 4.44 47.29
C HIS A 7 5.16 3.92 46.18
N ASP A 8 5.83 2.83 46.44
CA ASP A 8 6.61 2.11 45.45
C ASP A 8 5.64 1.38 44.54
N LEU A 9 5.55 1.81 43.27
CA LEU A 9 4.78 1.15 42.22
C LEU A 9 5.78 0.52 41.23
N PRO A 10 5.59 -0.77 40.84
CA PRO A 10 6.38 -1.37 39.78
C PRO A 10 6.28 -0.57 38.49
N LEU A 11 7.40 -0.34 37.82
CA LEU A 11 7.45 0.42 36.57
C LEU A 11 6.52 -0.19 35.50
N GLU A 12 6.40 -1.50 35.48
CA GLU A 12 5.52 -2.25 34.57
C GLU A 12 4.05 -1.90 34.76
N ASP A 13 3.59 -1.78 36.01
CA ASP A 13 2.21 -1.42 36.33
C ASP A 13 1.91 0.03 35.93
N VAL A 14 2.87 0.94 36.18
CA VAL A 14 2.73 2.35 35.78
C VAL A 14 2.70 2.50 34.27
N LEU A 15 3.62 1.82 33.57
CA LEU A 15 3.66 1.81 32.10
C LEU A 15 2.37 1.19 31.52
N GLY A 16 1.89 0.08 32.08
CA GLY A 16 0.67 -0.58 31.63
C GLY A 16 -0.56 0.31 31.78
N ASP A 17 -0.74 0.95 32.95
CA ASP A 17 -1.87 1.88 33.18
C ASP A 17 -1.80 3.10 32.25
N ARG A 18 -0.63 3.72 32.12
CA ARG A 18 -0.44 4.88 31.22
C ARG A 18 -0.67 4.52 29.77
N PHE A 19 -0.16 3.36 29.32
CA PHE A 19 -0.37 2.88 27.96
C PHE A 19 -1.85 2.59 27.70
N ALA A 20 -2.55 1.94 28.63
CA ALA A 20 -3.98 1.65 28.52
C ALA A 20 -4.82 2.94 28.41
N ARG A 21 -4.56 3.94 29.26
CA ARG A 21 -5.25 5.25 29.22
C ARG A 21 -4.95 6.00 27.92
N TYR A 22 -3.71 6.04 27.50
CA TYR A 22 -3.30 6.70 26.25
C TYR A 22 -3.92 6.00 25.03
N SER A 23 -3.90 4.67 25.01
CA SER A 23 -4.52 3.87 23.93
C SER A 23 -6.03 4.13 23.87
N LYS A 24 -6.71 4.14 25.01
CA LYS A 24 -8.16 4.48 25.09
C LYS A 24 -8.43 5.87 24.52
N TYR A 25 -7.62 6.87 24.90
CA TYR A 25 -7.74 8.23 24.41
C TYR A 25 -7.55 8.31 22.89
N ILE A 26 -6.47 7.69 22.34
CA ILE A 26 -6.23 7.68 20.89
C ILE A 26 -7.39 7.01 20.14
N ILE A 27 -7.94 5.95 20.68
CA ILE A 27 -9.05 5.21 20.07
C ILE A 27 -10.33 6.05 20.05
N GLN A 28 -10.74 6.56 21.22
CA GLN A 28 -12.05 7.20 21.39
C GLN A 28 -12.06 8.68 20.98
N ASP A 29 -10.96 9.40 21.25
CA ASP A 29 -10.94 10.86 21.22
C ASP A 29 -9.90 11.45 20.26
N ARG A 30 -9.34 10.67 19.32
CA ARG A 30 -8.33 11.21 18.39
C ARG A 30 -8.44 10.72 16.95
N ALA A 31 -8.28 9.42 16.72
CA ALA A 31 -7.98 8.90 15.38
C ALA A 31 -9.20 8.41 14.61
N LEU A 32 -10.25 7.98 15.29
CA LEU A 32 -11.42 7.38 14.67
C LEU A 32 -12.59 8.37 14.57
N PRO A 33 -13.39 8.32 13.49
CA PRO A 33 -14.58 9.15 13.34
C PRO A 33 -15.74 8.61 14.19
N ASP A 34 -16.66 9.49 14.64
CA ASP A 34 -17.94 9.10 15.21
C ASP A 34 -18.89 8.63 14.09
N ALA A 35 -19.59 7.53 14.30
CA ALA A 35 -20.51 6.97 13.30
C ALA A 35 -21.69 7.89 12.96
N ARG A 36 -22.05 8.81 13.86
CA ARG A 36 -23.23 9.70 13.75
C ARG A 36 -22.95 10.91 12.86
N ASP A 37 -21.82 11.60 13.03
CA ASP A 37 -21.47 12.82 12.29
C ASP A 37 -20.25 12.66 11.35
N GLY A 38 -19.57 11.51 11.42
CA GLY A 38 -18.42 11.22 10.54
C GLY A 38 -17.17 12.03 10.84
N LEU A 39 -17.09 12.69 11.96
CA LEU A 39 -16.00 13.60 12.31
C LEU A 39 -15.08 13.01 13.39
N LYS A 40 -13.80 13.31 13.25
CA LYS A 40 -12.84 13.17 14.34
C LYS A 40 -12.99 14.36 15.29
N PRO A 41 -12.59 14.24 16.57
CA PRO A 41 -12.72 15.33 17.54
C PRO A 41 -12.11 16.65 17.08
N VAL A 42 -10.89 16.65 16.50
CA VAL A 42 -10.25 17.86 15.98
C VAL A 42 -11.08 18.53 14.87
N GLN A 43 -11.65 17.74 13.97
CA GLN A 43 -12.48 18.26 12.88
C GLN A 43 -13.76 18.90 13.41
N ARG A 44 -14.43 18.22 14.35
CA ARG A 44 -15.65 18.74 15.01
C ARG A 44 -15.39 20.05 15.74
N ARG A 45 -14.29 20.14 16.47
CA ARG A 45 -13.87 21.34 17.19
C ARG A 45 -13.55 22.51 16.27
N ILE A 46 -12.91 22.25 15.10
CA ILE A 46 -12.67 23.27 14.07
C ILE A 46 -14.00 23.83 13.56
N LEU A 47 -14.92 22.97 13.13
CA LEU A 47 -16.21 23.41 12.59
C LEU A 47 -17.05 24.14 13.65
N TYR A 48 -17.08 23.63 14.88
CA TYR A 48 -17.79 24.24 15.99
C TYR A 48 -17.21 25.61 16.36
N SER A 49 -15.89 25.74 16.47
CA SER A 49 -15.23 27.02 16.75
C SER A 49 -15.56 28.08 15.68
N MET A 50 -15.51 27.70 14.41
CA MET A 50 -15.86 28.60 13.29
C MET A 50 -17.33 29.03 13.35
N TYR A 51 -18.22 28.11 13.72
CA TYR A 51 -19.66 28.41 13.88
C TYR A 51 -19.93 29.38 15.01
N VAL A 52 -19.39 29.14 16.22
CA VAL A 52 -19.56 30.00 17.40
C VAL A 52 -19.07 31.42 17.13
N GLU A 53 -17.98 31.56 16.39
CA GLU A 53 -17.44 32.85 15.99
C GLU A 53 -18.21 33.54 14.86
N GLY A 54 -19.23 32.89 14.29
CA GLY A 54 -19.93 33.39 13.12
C GLY A 54 -19.04 33.48 11.87
N ASN A 55 -18.02 32.61 11.75
CA ASN A 55 -17.16 32.50 10.58
C ASN A 55 -17.78 31.54 9.55
N VAL A 56 -18.92 31.92 9.00
CA VAL A 56 -19.80 31.14 8.13
C VAL A 56 -19.74 31.62 6.67
N HIS A 57 -20.27 30.83 5.76
CA HIS A 57 -20.13 31.01 4.31
C HIS A 57 -20.64 32.33 3.73
N ASP A 58 -21.59 33.01 4.41
CA ASP A 58 -22.14 34.31 3.99
C ASP A 58 -21.39 35.51 4.59
N LYS A 59 -20.34 35.28 5.34
CA LYS A 59 -19.48 36.30 5.96
C LYS A 59 -18.11 36.36 5.31
N ALA A 60 -17.38 37.43 5.59
CA ALA A 60 -16.02 37.60 5.11
C ALA A 60 -15.08 36.51 5.64
N PHE A 61 -14.10 36.12 4.83
CA PHE A 61 -13.02 35.21 5.26
C PHE A 61 -12.23 35.79 6.42
N ARG A 62 -11.76 34.93 7.30
CA ARG A 62 -10.92 35.30 8.43
C ARG A 62 -9.57 34.60 8.36
N LYS A 63 -8.52 35.20 8.90
CA LYS A 63 -7.19 34.58 8.97
C LYS A 63 -7.26 33.20 9.64
N SER A 64 -6.67 32.20 9.01
CA SER A 64 -6.65 30.82 9.52
C SER A 64 -6.02 30.75 10.90
N ALA A 65 -5.00 31.57 11.19
CA ALA A 65 -4.36 31.65 12.49
C ALA A 65 -5.35 32.01 13.63
N LYS A 66 -6.40 32.80 13.33
CA LYS A 66 -7.43 33.13 14.35
C LYS A 66 -8.23 31.89 14.73
N THR A 67 -8.74 31.15 13.73
CA THR A 67 -9.48 29.90 13.98
C THR A 67 -8.62 28.88 14.71
N VAL A 68 -7.37 28.66 14.26
CA VAL A 68 -6.46 27.71 14.90
C VAL A 68 -6.20 28.10 16.36
N GLY A 69 -5.92 29.39 16.62
CA GLY A 69 -5.71 29.91 17.98
C GLY A 69 -6.92 29.65 18.90
N ASN A 70 -8.13 29.91 18.41
CA ASN A 70 -9.36 29.68 19.18
C ASN A 70 -9.64 28.21 19.47
N VAL A 71 -9.39 27.34 18.47
CA VAL A 71 -9.54 25.89 18.65
C VAL A 71 -8.59 25.38 19.74
N ILE A 72 -7.31 25.80 19.69
CA ILE A 72 -6.31 25.36 20.69
C ILE A 72 -6.64 25.94 22.06
N GLY A 73 -6.97 27.22 22.10
CA GLY A 73 -7.22 27.91 23.36
C GLY A 73 -8.48 27.44 24.12
N ASN A 74 -9.52 27.02 23.38
CA ASN A 74 -10.80 26.71 23.97
C ASN A 74 -11.19 25.23 23.96
N TYR A 75 -10.71 24.45 22.99
CA TYR A 75 -11.28 23.09 22.78
C TYR A 75 -10.24 21.98 22.57
N HIS A 76 -9.08 22.26 21.96
CA HIS A 76 -8.16 21.20 21.52
C HIS A 76 -6.71 21.54 21.91
N PRO A 77 -6.27 21.20 23.15
CA PRO A 77 -4.97 21.60 23.69
C PRO A 77 -3.81 20.76 23.10
N HIS A 78 -3.59 20.85 21.78
CA HIS A 78 -2.55 20.18 21.03
C HIS A 78 -1.79 21.16 20.12
N GLY A 79 -0.78 20.68 19.41
CA GLY A 79 0.05 21.53 18.54
C GLY A 79 -0.77 22.22 17.42
N ASP A 80 -0.45 23.49 17.16
CA ASP A 80 -1.09 24.34 16.16
C ASP A 80 -1.01 23.77 14.74
N SER A 81 0.12 23.16 14.41
CA SER A 81 0.33 22.53 13.10
C SER A 81 -0.70 21.42 12.82
N SER A 82 -1.01 20.58 13.83
CA SER A 82 -1.97 19.48 13.67
C SER A 82 -3.39 19.99 13.43
N VAL A 83 -3.78 21.07 14.12
CA VAL A 83 -5.10 21.72 13.94
C VAL A 83 -5.18 22.40 12.57
N TYR A 84 -4.11 23.12 12.20
CA TYR A 84 -4.06 23.78 10.89
C TYR A 84 -4.09 22.79 9.73
N GLU A 85 -3.29 21.71 9.77
CA GLU A 85 -3.31 20.66 8.76
C GLU A 85 -4.67 19.98 8.63
N ALA A 86 -5.35 19.72 9.75
CA ALA A 86 -6.72 19.19 9.73
C ALA A 86 -7.70 20.16 9.05
N MET A 87 -7.61 21.47 9.35
CA MET A 87 -8.43 22.50 8.70
C MET A 87 -8.13 22.62 7.21
N VAL A 88 -6.84 22.62 6.83
CA VAL A 88 -6.40 22.62 5.42
C VAL A 88 -6.98 21.43 4.68
N ARG A 89 -6.87 20.22 5.24
CA ARG A 89 -7.42 19.00 4.61
C ARG A 89 -8.93 19.12 4.35
N LEU A 90 -9.69 19.71 5.26
CA LEU A 90 -11.13 19.93 5.09
C LEU A 90 -11.46 20.91 3.95
N SER A 91 -10.49 21.67 3.45
CA SER A 91 -10.63 22.60 2.32
C SER A 91 -10.14 22.06 0.98
N GLN A 92 -9.45 20.91 0.97
CA GLN A 92 -8.81 20.39 -0.23
C GLN A 92 -9.79 19.57 -1.08
N THR A 93 -10.12 20.06 -2.26
CA THR A 93 -11.09 19.45 -3.18
C THR A 93 -10.68 18.09 -3.72
N TRP A 94 -9.39 17.73 -3.61
CA TRP A 94 -8.84 16.41 -3.99
C TRP A 94 -8.74 15.43 -2.82
N LYS A 95 -9.03 15.87 -1.58
CA LYS A 95 -8.98 15.05 -0.36
C LYS A 95 -10.36 14.73 0.19
N VAL A 96 -11.32 15.63 0.08
CA VAL A 96 -12.68 15.44 0.57
C VAL A 96 -13.69 15.61 -0.55
N ARG A 97 -14.72 14.78 -0.55
CA ARG A 97 -15.73 14.77 -1.63
C ARG A 97 -16.59 16.05 -1.63
N ASN A 98 -16.96 16.50 -0.45
CA ASN A 98 -17.64 17.77 -0.21
C ASN A 98 -16.85 18.56 0.83
N VAL A 99 -16.20 19.64 0.40
CA VAL A 99 -15.35 20.46 1.29
C VAL A 99 -16.19 21.09 2.38
N LEU A 100 -15.67 21.08 3.61
CA LEU A 100 -16.33 21.65 4.79
C LEU A 100 -15.78 23.03 5.16
N VAL A 101 -14.60 23.36 4.66
CA VAL A 101 -13.94 24.67 4.87
C VAL A 101 -13.62 25.27 3.51
N GLU A 102 -14.02 26.52 3.30
CA GLU A 102 -13.53 27.33 2.17
C GLU A 102 -12.25 28.04 2.59
N MET A 103 -11.23 28.03 1.74
CA MET A 103 -9.94 28.65 2.03
C MET A 103 -9.46 29.51 0.87
N HIS A 104 -8.99 30.73 1.19
CA HIS A 104 -8.26 31.60 0.30
C HIS A 104 -6.76 31.51 0.55
N GLY A 105 -5.97 31.59 -0.52
CA GLY A 105 -4.52 31.46 -0.48
C GLY A 105 -4.07 30.05 -0.86
N ASN A 106 -2.79 29.75 -0.62
CA ASN A 106 -2.21 28.45 -0.92
C ASN A 106 -2.58 27.43 0.17
N ASN A 107 -3.47 26.51 -0.16
CA ASN A 107 -3.88 25.38 0.69
C ASN A 107 -3.25 24.04 0.29
N GLY A 108 -2.09 24.08 -0.38
CA GLY A 108 -1.40 22.90 -0.89
C GLY A 108 -1.77 22.56 -2.32
N SER A 109 -1.22 21.47 -2.82
CA SER A 109 -1.49 20.98 -4.18
C SER A 109 -1.61 19.45 -4.24
N VAL A 110 -2.06 18.94 -5.40
CA VAL A 110 -2.07 17.50 -5.71
C VAL A 110 -0.64 16.95 -5.84
N ASP A 111 0.36 17.83 -6.04
CA ASP A 111 1.78 17.49 -6.08
C ASP A 111 2.40 17.25 -4.69
N GLY A 112 1.60 17.44 -3.65
CA GLY A 112 2.05 17.27 -2.27
C GLY A 112 2.74 18.48 -1.67
N ASP A 113 2.66 19.65 -2.34
CA ASP A 113 3.14 20.89 -1.76
C ASP A 113 2.36 21.22 -0.49
N PRO A 114 3.03 21.66 0.57
CA PRO A 114 2.38 22.08 1.80
C PRO A 114 1.57 23.36 1.61
N ALA A 115 0.55 23.54 2.43
CA ALA A 115 -0.14 24.82 2.51
C ALA A 115 0.81 25.92 2.99
N ALA A 116 0.54 27.17 2.60
CA ALA A 116 1.21 28.32 3.17
C ALA A 116 0.93 28.42 4.68
N ALA A 117 1.81 29.06 5.44
CA ALA A 117 1.63 29.22 6.87
C ALA A 117 0.28 29.92 7.19
N MET A 118 -0.35 29.55 8.31
CA MET A 118 -1.69 29.97 8.70
C MET A 118 -1.89 31.50 8.80
N ARG A 119 -0.81 32.27 8.90
CA ARG A 119 -0.87 33.75 8.88
C ARG A 119 -1.16 34.32 7.49
N TYR A 120 -0.95 33.56 6.42
CA TYR A 120 -1.18 33.97 5.04
C TYR A 120 -2.52 33.52 4.48
N THR A 121 -3.04 32.40 4.93
CA THR A 121 -4.32 31.85 4.45
C THR A 121 -5.50 32.41 5.24
N GLU A 122 -6.66 32.40 4.60
CA GLU A 122 -7.93 32.81 5.20
C GLU A 122 -8.97 31.70 4.98
N ALA A 123 -9.83 31.50 5.96
CA ALA A 123 -10.82 30.41 5.93
C ALA A 123 -12.18 30.86 6.47
N ARG A 124 -13.22 30.12 6.05
CA ARG A 124 -14.58 30.17 6.60
C ARG A 124 -15.27 28.83 6.36
N LEU A 125 -16.40 28.59 7.05
CA LEU A 125 -17.21 27.40 6.78
C LEU A 125 -17.76 27.43 5.35
N SER A 126 -17.82 26.28 4.71
CA SER A 126 -18.51 26.11 3.43
C SER A 126 -20.04 26.08 3.64
N PRO A 127 -20.84 26.31 2.57
CA PRO A 127 -22.30 26.22 2.67
C PRO A 127 -22.79 24.87 3.22
N ILE A 128 -22.23 23.74 2.76
CA ILE A 128 -22.65 22.41 3.19
C ILE A 128 -22.24 22.11 4.65
N ALA A 129 -21.12 22.71 5.16
CA ALA A 129 -20.74 22.56 6.55
C ALA A 129 -21.79 23.13 7.51
N SER A 130 -22.56 24.15 7.06
CA SER A 130 -23.68 24.69 7.85
C SER A 130 -24.78 23.66 8.08
N GLU A 131 -24.92 22.65 7.23
CA GLU A 131 -25.87 21.55 7.42
C GLU A 131 -25.43 20.57 8.53
N LEU A 132 -24.13 20.44 8.77
CA LEU A 132 -23.63 19.64 9.91
C LEU A 132 -23.93 20.31 11.25
N LEU A 133 -23.97 21.65 11.27
CA LEU A 133 -24.14 22.50 12.45
C LEU A 133 -25.59 23.00 12.63
N ARG A 134 -26.47 22.66 11.70
CA ARG A 134 -27.83 23.15 11.66
C ARG A 134 -28.59 22.78 12.94
N ASP A 135 -29.33 23.72 13.48
CA ASP A 135 -30.13 23.56 14.70
C ASP A 135 -29.33 23.22 15.99
N LEU A 136 -28.00 23.47 15.98
CA LEU A 136 -27.12 23.21 17.12
C LEU A 136 -27.55 24.07 18.34
N ASP A 137 -28.10 25.26 18.10
CA ASP A 137 -28.64 26.21 19.10
C ASP A 137 -29.98 25.78 19.72
N LYS A 138 -30.55 24.66 19.25
CA LYS A 138 -31.86 24.14 19.70
C LYS A 138 -31.74 22.90 20.62
N GLU A 139 -30.67 22.79 21.37
CA GLU A 139 -30.43 21.69 22.31
C GLU A 139 -30.50 20.29 21.65
N THR A 140 -30.15 20.18 20.35
CA THR A 140 -30.33 18.97 19.54
C THR A 140 -29.36 17.87 19.90
N VAL A 141 -28.22 18.20 20.51
CA VAL A 141 -27.12 17.28 20.88
C VAL A 141 -26.67 17.55 22.30
N GLU A 142 -25.94 16.60 22.86
CA GLU A 142 -25.32 16.72 24.19
C GLU A 142 -24.07 17.61 24.11
N PHE A 143 -23.92 18.49 25.13
CA PHE A 143 -22.73 19.30 25.37
C PHE A 143 -22.00 18.80 26.61
N VAL A 144 -20.69 18.92 26.59
CA VAL A 144 -19.81 18.60 27.73
C VAL A 144 -18.85 19.76 27.97
N SER A 145 -18.32 19.87 29.20
CA SER A 145 -17.26 20.81 29.47
C SER A 145 -16.04 20.53 28.56
N ASN A 146 -15.39 21.61 28.17
CA ASN A 146 -14.11 21.56 27.51
C ASN A 146 -12.98 21.07 28.46
N PHE A 147 -11.73 21.06 28.01
CA PHE A 147 -10.59 20.49 28.77
C PHE A 147 -10.27 21.24 30.07
N ASP A 148 -10.70 22.51 30.24
CA ASP A 148 -10.40 23.35 31.38
C ASP A 148 -11.67 23.85 32.11
N ASP A 149 -12.83 23.31 31.80
CA ASP A 149 -14.16 23.64 32.37
C ASP A 149 -14.57 25.10 32.21
N THR A 150 -14.00 25.83 31.25
CA THR A 150 -14.32 27.26 31.00
C THR A 150 -15.40 27.44 29.94
N SER A 151 -15.63 26.44 29.11
CA SER A 151 -16.58 26.45 28.00
C SER A 151 -17.20 25.07 27.79
N GLU A 152 -18.22 25.00 26.95
CA GLU A 152 -18.83 23.74 26.53
C GLU A 152 -18.58 23.47 25.07
N GLU A 153 -18.47 22.18 24.73
CA GLU A 153 -18.34 21.69 23.34
C GLU A 153 -19.37 20.59 23.08
N PRO A 154 -19.87 20.45 21.84
CA PRO A 154 -20.80 19.38 21.49
C PRO A 154 -20.06 18.04 21.36
N VAL A 155 -20.65 16.97 21.93
CA VAL A 155 -20.14 15.61 21.83
C VAL A 155 -20.19 15.12 20.37
N VAL A 156 -21.20 15.56 19.62
CA VAL A 156 -21.46 15.20 18.22
C VAL A 156 -22.20 16.37 17.58
N LEU A 157 -22.07 16.57 16.27
CA LEU A 157 -22.88 17.57 15.55
C LEU A 157 -24.23 17.00 15.13
N PRO A 158 -25.26 17.86 14.92
CA PRO A 158 -26.57 17.43 14.43
C PRO A 158 -26.52 16.69 13.08
N ALA A 159 -25.63 17.08 12.19
CA ALA A 159 -25.30 16.40 10.93
C ALA A 159 -26.52 16.09 10.05
N ALA A 160 -27.09 17.11 9.38
CA ALA A 160 -28.28 16.95 8.52
C ALA A 160 -28.06 16.07 7.27
N PHE A 161 -26.87 15.53 7.09
CA PHE A 161 -26.54 14.53 6.06
C PHE A 161 -25.51 13.52 6.60
N PRO A 162 -25.44 12.28 6.05
CA PRO A 162 -24.57 11.21 6.56
C PRO A 162 -23.11 11.40 6.13
N ASN A 163 -22.43 12.36 6.80
CA ASN A 163 -21.09 12.81 6.44
C ASN A 163 -20.03 11.70 6.52
N LEU A 164 -20.16 10.69 7.38
CA LEU A 164 -19.20 9.57 7.44
C LEU A 164 -19.03 8.88 6.09
N LEU A 165 -20.11 8.62 5.38
CA LEU A 165 -20.07 8.00 4.06
C LEU A 165 -19.74 9.02 2.97
N VAL A 166 -20.27 10.25 3.07
CA VAL A 166 -20.07 11.27 2.03
C VAL A 166 -18.59 11.66 1.91
N ASN A 167 -17.93 11.99 3.01
CA ASN A 167 -16.52 12.42 2.99
C ASN A 167 -15.53 11.29 3.35
N GLY A 168 -16.01 10.16 3.84
CA GLY A 168 -15.17 9.08 4.29
C GLY A 168 -14.31 9.45 5.51
N SER A 169 -13.41 8.57 5.90
CA SER A 169 -12.42 8.82 6.93
C SER A 169 -11.27 7.84 6.85
N THR A 170 -10.04 8.31 7.05
CA THR A 170 -8.84 7.50 7.18
C THR A 170 -8.18 7.79 8.53
N GLY A 171 -7.67 6.78 9.22
CA GLY A 171 -7.00 6.99 10.50
C GLY A 171 -6.38 5.74 11.07
N ILE A 172 -5.30 5.92 11.82
CA ILE A 172 -4.57 4.84 12.50
C ILE A 172 -4.59 5.12 13.99
N SER A 173 -5.02 4.12 14.77
CA SER A 173 -5.12 4.15 16.22
C SER A 173 -4.39 2.96 16.85
N ALA A 174 -4.39 2.86 18.18
CA ALA A 174 -3.83 1.72 18.89
C ALA A 174 -4.68 0.46 18.67
N GLY A 175 -4.20 -0.47 17.84
CA GLY A 175 -4.89 -1.72 17.50
C GLY A 175 -6.07 -1.59 16.52
N TYR A 176 -6.40 -0.38 16.06
CA TYR A 176 -7.47 -0.13 15.09
C TYR A 176 -6.99 0.80 13.98
N ALA A 177 -7.47 0.56 12.79
CA ALA A 177 -7.35 1.47 11.67
C ALA A 177 -8.72 1.68 11.05
N THR A 178 -8.96 2.83 10.45
CA THR A 178 -10.16 3.09 9.66
C THR A 178 -9.78 3.50 8.25
N GLU A 179 -10.50 2.97 7.28
CA GLU A 179 -10.37 3.30 5.86
C GLU A 179 -11.76 3.21 5.24
N ILE A 180 -12.49 4.34 5.32
CA ILE A 180 -13.85 4.49 4.78
C ILE A 180 -13.75 5.43 3.60
N PRO A 181 -14.05 4.97 2.36
CA PRO A 181 -13.97 5.82 1.19
C PRO A 181 -15.09 6.87 1.17
N PRO A 182 -14.88 8.00 0.48
CA PRO A 182 -15.94 8.96 0.21
C PRO A 182 -16.94 8.42 -0.82
N HIS A 183 -18.18 8.93 -0.75
CA HIS A 183 -19.28 8.52 -1.63
C HIS A 183 -20.06 9.73 -2.15
N HIS A 184 -20.82 9.52 -3.20
CA HIS A 184 -21.68 10.52 -3.81
C HIS A 184 -22.84 10.91 -2.88
N LEU A 185 -22.98 12.20 -2.55
CA LEU A 185 -23.97 12.71 -1.59
C LEU A 185 -25.41 12.27 -1.91
N GLY A 186 -25.82 12.39 -3.18
CA GLY A 186 -27.17 12.01 -3.60
C GLY A 186 -27.46 10.53 -3.45
N GLU A 187 -26.48 9.65 -3.76
CA GLU A 187 -26.62 8.21 -3.63
C GLU A 187 -26.70 7.78 -2.15
N VAL A 188 -25.88 8.39 -1.28
CA VAL A 188 -25.91 8.11 0.17
C VAL A 188 -27.23 8.54 0.79
N ILE A 189 -27.79 9.68 0.36
CA ILE A 189 -29.11 10.14 0.81
C ILE A 189 -30.20 9.18 0.33
N ASP A 190 -30.15 8.73 -0.91
CA ASP A 190 -31.13 7.75 -1.45
C ASP A 190 -31.07 6.42 -0.70
N ALA A 191 -29.87 5.93 -0.41
CA ALA A 191 -29.66 4.73 0.41
C ALA A 191 -30.21 4.91 1.83
N THR A 192 -30.00 6.08 2.44
CA THR A 192 -30.54 6.42 3.77
C THR A 192 -32.05 6.44 3.76
N MET A 193 -32.66 7.06 2.74
CA MET A 193 -34.13 7.09 2.59
C MET A 193 -34.69 5.69 2.36
N MET A 194 -34.04 4.87 1.52
CA MET A 194 -34.43 3.47 1.32
C MET A 194 -34.39 2.68 2.63
N ARG A 195 -33.32 2.88 3.44
CA ARG A 195 -33.19 2.23 4.75
C ARG A 195 -34.26 2.65 5.74
N ILE A 196 -34.69 3.92 5.70
CA ILE A 196 -35.82 4.41 6.47
C ILE A 196 -37.12 3.72 6.03
N ASP A 197 -37.37 3.60 4.74
CA ASP A 197 -38.60 3.01 4.19
C ASP A 197 -38.63 1.47 4.33
N LYS A 198 -37.46 0.83 4.27
CA LYS A 198 -37.28 -0.63 4.40
C LYS A 198 -36.18 -0.92 5.42
N PRO A 199 -36.48 -0.94 6.74
CA PRO A 199 -35.49 -1.18 7.80
C PRO A 199 -34.69 -2.50 7.67
N ASN A 200 -35.23 -3.48 6.93
CA ASN A 200 -34.59 -4.78 6.67
C ASN A 200 -33.99 -4.86 5.26
N SER A 201 -33.79 -3.72 4.59
CA SER A 201 -33.13 -3.70 3.26
C SER A 201 -31.75 -4.36 3.31
N THR A 202 -31.48 -5.21 2.35
CA THR A 202 -30.19 -5.89 2.20
C THR A 202 -29.16 -4.98 1.55
N VAL A 203 -27.89 -5.39 1.54
CA VAL A 203 -26.85 -4.68 0.80
C VAL A 203 -27.17 -4.64 -0.70
N ASP A 204 -27.74 -5.71 -1.25
CA ASP A 204 -28.16 -5.75 -2.66
C ASP A 204 -29.25 -4.72 -2.98
N ASP A 205 -30.22 -4.54 -2.05
CA ASP A 205 -31.22 -3.47 -2.21
C ASP A 205 -30.54 -2.09 -2.23
N LEU A 206 -29.63 -1.83 -1.31
CA LEU A 206 -28.91 -0.56 -1.18
C LEU A 206 -28.04 -0.25 -2.40
N LEU A 207 -27.40 -1.28 -2.98
CA LEU A 207 -26.58 -1.14 -4.19
C LEU A 207 -27.38 -0.71 -5.43
N THR A 208 -28.71 -0.86 -5.42
CA THR A 208 -29.57 -0.35 -6.53
C THR A 208 -29.55 1.17 -6.62
N VAL A 209 -29.34 1.88 -5.51
CA VAL A 209 -29.36 3.34 -5.40
C VAL A 209 -27.99 3.95 -5.06
N MET A 210 -27.08 3.17 -4.44
CA MET A 210 -25.74 3.57 -4.06
C MET A 210 -24.72 2.65 -4.70
N LYS A 211 -24.16 3.07 -5.83
CA LYS A 211 -23.30 2.21 -6.67
C LYS A 211 -21.97 1.83 -6.03
N GLY A 212 -21.42 2.68 -5.16
CA GLY A 212 -20.12 2.48 -4.54
C GLY A 212 -19.42 3.79 -4.20
N PRO A 213 -18.13 3.75 -3.86
CA PRO A 213 -17.32 4.94 -3.58
C PRO A 213 -17.36 5.96 -4.74
N ASP A 214 -17.18 7.23 -4.39
CA ASP A 214 -17.05 8.33 -5.35
C ASP A 214 -15.90 9.24 -4.92
N PHE A 215 -14.72 8.95 -5.46
CA PHE A 215 -13.51 9.66 -5.05
C PHE A 215 -13.47 11.09 -5.62
N PRO A 216 -12.98 12.07 -4.83
CA PRO A 216 -12.89 13.48 -5.28
C PRO A 216 -12.03 13.64 -6.53
N THR A 217 -11.03 12.80 -6.73
CA THR A 217 -10.12 12.79 -7.90
C THR A 217 -10.67 12.03 -9.10
N GLY A 218 -11.87 11.47 -9.01
CA GLY A 218 -12.46 10.65 -10.09
C GLY A 218 -11.79 9.27 -10.17
N GLY A 219 -11.42 8.89 -11.38
CA GLY A 219 -10.80 7.61 -11.69
C GLY A 219 -11.81 6.49 -11.95
N ILE A 220 -11.28 5.31 -12.21
CA ILE A 220 -12.03 4.10 -12.53
C ILE A 220 -11.89 3.12 -11.36
N ILE A 221 -13.02 2.74 -10.78
CA ILE A 221 -13.12 1.74 -9.70
C ILE A 221 -13.47 0.40 -10.34
N GLN A 222 -12.66 -0.62 -10.07
CA GLN A 222 -12.89 -1.98 -10.56
C GLN A 222 -13.13 -2.95 -9.40
N GLY A 223 -14.12 -3.84 -9.56
CA GLY A 223 -14.43 -4.91 -8.63
C GLY A 223 -15.65 -4.65 -7.75
N ILE A 224 -16.85 -4.74 -8.32
CA ILE A 224 -18.14 -4.62 -7.61
C ILE A 224 -18.25 -5.64 -6.47
N ASP A 225 -17.76 -6.86 -6.62
CA ASP A 225 -17.76 -7.88 -5.56
C ASP A 225 -17.00 -7.42 -4.33
N GLY A 226 -15.90 -6.67 -4.53
CA GLY A 226 -15.14 -6.06 -3.45
C GLY A 226 -15.93 -4.98 -2.70
N ILE A 227 -16.71 -4.17 -3.42
CA ILE A 227 -17.61 -3.17 -2.85
C ILE A 227 -18.72 -3.87 -2.05
N LYS A 228 -19.38 -4.84 -2.63
CA LYS A 228 -20.44 -5.62 -1.98
C LYS A 228 -19.94 -6.26 -0.69
N LYS A 229 -18.80 -6.95 -0.75
CA LYS A 229 -18.16 -7.56 0.42
C LYS A 229 -17.84 -6.53 1.50
N ALA A 230 -17.32 -5.36 1.12
CA ALA A 230 -17.05 -4.28 2.06
C ALA A 230 -18.31 -3.82 2.77
N TYR A 231 -19.42 -3.63 2.05
CA TYR A 231 -20.69 -3.20 2.61
C TYR A 231 -21.36 -4.24 3.49
N GLU A 232 -21.14 -5.54 3.20
CA GLU A 232 -21.66 -6.65 3.99
C GLU A 232 -20.85 -6.91 5.27
N THR A 233 -19.54 -6.73 5.22
CA THR A 233 -18.63 -7.18 6.29
C THR A 233 -17.83 -6.07 6.97
N GLY A 234 -17.81 -4.86 6.38
CA GLY A 234 -16.93 -3.76 6.77
C GLY A 234 -15.52 -3.84 6.21
N LYS A 235 -15.17 -4.92 5.47
CA LYS A 235 -13.85 -5.13 4.83
C LYS A 235 -14.01 -5.62 3.41
N GLY A 236 -13.25 -5.03 2.50
CA GLY A 236 -13.23 -5.39 1.09
C GLY A 236 -12.03 -4.81 0.39
N LYS A 237 -11.82 -5.19 -0.85
CA LYS A 237 -10.73 -4.69 -1.68
C LYS A 237 -11.26 -4.37 -3.07
N ILE A 238 -10.91 -3.20 -3.57
CA ILE A 238 -11.16 -2.76 -4.94
C ILE A 238 -9.85 -2.30 -5.58
N ILE A 239 -9.87 -2.08 -6.87
CA ILE A 239 -8.79 -1.44 -7.61
C ILE A 239 -9.26 -0.05 -8.04
N ILE A 240 -8.40 0.96 -7.83
CA ILE A 240 -8.61 2.31 -8.35
C ILE A 240 -7.58 2.54 -9.44
N ARG A 241 -8.04 2.90 -10.62
CA ARG A 241 -7.22 3.18 -11.80
C ARG A 241 -7.39 4.63 -12.20
N GLY A 242 -6.30 5.32 -12.53
CA GLY A 242 -6.33 6.63 -13.16
C GLY A 242 -6.98 6.56 -14.54
N LYS A 243 -7.64 7.65 -14.96
CA LYS A 243 -8.20 7.75 -16.30
C LYS A 243 -7.12 8.18 -17.27
N ALA A 244 -6.86 7.35 -18.27
CA ALA A 244 -5.87 7.60 -19.30
C ALA A 244 -6.41 7.22 -20.69
N GLU A 245 -6.06 8.01 -21.68
CA GLU A 245 -6.47 7.83 -23.07
C GLU A 245 -5.25 7.90 -23.98
N VAL A 246 -5.27 7.12 -25.07
CA VAL A 246 -4.23 7.19 -26.11
C VAL A 246 -4.68 8.16 -27.18
N GLU A 247 -3.94 9.23 -27.40
CA GLU A 247 -4.18 10.23 -28.42
C GLU A 247 -3.15 10.12 -29.56
N THR A 248 -3.59 10.32 -30.81
CA THR A 248 -2.70 10.43 -31.95
C THR A 248 -2.41 11.89 -32.26
N VAL A 249 -1.14 12.27 -32.30
CA VAL A 249 -0.68 13.63 -32.58
C VAL A 249 -0.14 13.77 -34.00
N ARG A 250 0.17 15.02 -34.41
CA ARG A 250 0.73 15.31 -35.76
C ARG A 250 1.96 14.46 -36.07
N GLY A 251 2.02 13.87 -37.23
CA GLY A 251 3.13 13.01 -37.69
C GLY A 251 2.96 11.53 -37.34
N GLY A 252 1.78 11.09 -36.90
CA GLY A 252 1.48 9.68 -36.59
C GLY A 252 2.10 9.15 -35.30
N LYS A 253 2.65 10.03 -34.47
CA LYS A 253 3.08 9.70 -33.10
C LYS A 253 1.86 9.57 -32.19
N GLN A 254 2.00 8.74 -31.17
CA GLN A 254 1.00 8.58 -30.11
C GLN A 254 1.49 9.16 -28.80
N GLN A 255 0.55 9.55 -27.97
CA GLN A 255 0.80 9.94 -26.59
C GLN A 255 -0.27 9.37 -25.68
N ILE A 256 0.11 9.06 -24.44
CA ILE A 256 -0.83 8.67 -23.39
C ILE A 256 -1.13 9.92 -22.57
N VAL A 257 -2.39 10.30 -22.48
CA VAL A 257 -2.85 11.46 -21.72
C VAL A 257 -3.61 10.97 -20.50
N ILE A 258 -3.13 11.33 -19.32
CA ILE A 258 -3.74 10.98 -18.04
C ILE A 258 -4.44 12.23 -17.52
N THR A 259 -5.76 12.14 -17.32
CA THR A 259 -6.62 13.24 -16.87
C THR A 259 -7.09 13.09 -15.43
N GLU A 260 -7.05 11.88 -14.88
CA GLU A 260 -7.42 11.59 -13.50
C GLU A 260 -6.43 10.60 -12.90
N ILE A 261 -6.05 10.80 -11.64
CA ILE A 261 -5.16 9.91 -10.90
C ILE A 261 -5.91 9.26 -9.73
N PRO A 262 -5.49 8.08 -9.25
CA PRO A 262 -6.12 7.44 -8.11
C PRO A 262 -6.10 8.32 -6.85
N TYR A 263 -7.12 8.12 -6.02
CA TYR A 263 -7.29 8.85 -4.76
C TYR A 263 -6.06 8.71 -3.85
N GLU A 264 -5.65 9.81 -3.22
CA GLU A 264 -4.48 9.93 -2.34
C GLU A 264 -3.11 9.76 -3.03
N VAL A 265 -3.04 9.57 -4.33
CA VAL A 265 -1.78 9.51 -5.07
C VAL A 265 -1.18 10.90 -5.22
N ASN A 266 0.12 11.03 -4.98
CA ASN A 266 0.88 12.24 -5.23
C ASN A 266 1.27 12.32 -6.71
N LYS A 267 0.80 13.38 -7.41
CA LYS A 267 1.00 13.54 -8.85
C LYS A 267 2.48 13.69 -9.22
N ALA A 268 3.23 14.50 -8.48
CA ALA A 268 4.66 14.73 -8.77
C ALA A 268 5.48 13.44 -8.63
N ASN A 269 5.21 12.63 -7.60
CA ASN A 269 5.86 11.32 -7.44
C ASN A 269 5.49 10.35 -8.55
N LEU A 270 4.24 10.37 -9.01
CA LEU A 270 3.79 9.54 -10.11
C LEU A 270 4.50 9.91 -11.42
N VAL A 271 4.57 11.21 -11.75
CA VAL A 271 5.28 11.72 -12.94
C VAL A 271 6.76 11.35 -12.86
N LYS A 272 7.40 11.57 -11.71
CA LYS A 272 8.80 11.21 -11.49
C LYS A 272 9.03 9.71 -11.70
N LYS A 273 8.16 8.86 -11.17
CA LYS A 273 8.26 7.41 -11.34
C LYS A 273 8.15 6.98 -12.80
N MET A 274 7.24 7.59 -13.56
CA MET A 274 7.11 7.34 -15.00
C MET A 274 8.36 7.76 -15.78
N ASP A 275 8.97 8.89 -15.43
CA ASP A 275 10.18 9.36 -16.07
C ASP A 275 11.42 8.51 -15.68
N GLU A 276 11.49 8.02 -14.45
CA GLU A 276 12.52 7.06 -14.02
C GLU A 276 12.48 5.76 -14.85
N LEU A 277 11.29 5.23 -15.17
CA LEU A 277 11.16 4.06 -16.05
C LEU A 277 11.76 4.29 -17.43
N ARG A 278 11.62 5.52 -17.96
CA ARG A 278 12.25 5.95 -19.22
C ARG A 278 13.77 6.04 -19.09
N LEU A 279 14.25 6.72 -18.05
CA LEU A 279 15.69 6.96 -17.83
C LEU A 279 16.47 5.69 -17.55
N ASP A 280 15.91 4.78 -16.76
CA ASP A 280 16.49 3.47 -16.42
C ASP A 280 16.42 2.46 -17.59
N LYS A 281 15.86 2.87 -18.75
CA LYS A 281 15.63 2.00 -19.91
C LYS A 281 14.87 0.71 -19.61
N LYS A 282 14.06 0.72 -18.53
CA LYS A 282 13.21 -0.42 -18.17
C LYS A 282 11.97 -0.55 -19.06
N LEU A 283 11.64 0.54 -19.74
CA LEU A 283 10.52 0.63 -20.66
C LEU A 283 10.95 1.42 -21.91
N ASP A 284 11.17 0.71 -23.00
CA ASP A 284 11.42 1.37 -24.28
C ASP A 284 10.09 1.83 -24.91
N GLY A 285 10.12 2.90 -25.66
CA GLY A 285 8.92 3.46 -26.30
C GLY A 285 8.43 4.77 -25.69
N ILE A 286 8.85 5.16 -24.49
CA ILE A 286 8.59 6.50 -23.94
C ILE A 286 9.66 7.46 -24.46
N ALA A 287 9.23 8.57 -25.08
CA ALA A 287 10.10 9.65 -25.53
C ALA A 287 10.30 10.70 -24.42
N GLU A 288 9.20 11.14 -23.79
CA GLU A 288 9.19 12.18 -22.76
C GLU A 288 7.97 12.02 -21.85
N VAL A 289 8.09 12.43 -20.60
CA VAL A 289 6.98 12.56 -19.64
C VAL A 289 6.87 14.02 -19.23
N ARG A 290 5.70 14.63 -19.43
CA ARG A 290 5.44 16.03 -19.10
C ARG A 290 4.21 16.17 -18.22
N ASP A 291 4.28 17.08 -17.28
CA ASP A 291 3.11 17.57 -16.54
C ASP A 291 2.60 18.85 -17.20
N GLU A 292 1.43 18.77 -17.81
CA GLU A 292 0.74 19.87 -18.48
C GLU A 292 -0.48 20.35 -17.67
N THR A 293 -0.55 20.02 -16.39
CA THR A 293 -1.65 20.41 -15.50
C THR A 293 -1.73 21.93 -15.39
N ASP A 294 -2.91 22.46 -15.63
CA ASP A 294 -3.19 23.90 -15.57
C ASP A 294 -4.55 24.18 -14.89
N ARG A 295 -5.08 25.38 -15.08
CA ARG A 295 -6.38 25.80 -14.50
C ARG A 295 -7.59 25.04 -15.08
N THR A 296 -7.43 24.40 -16.22
CA THR A 296 -8.51 23.62 -16.89
C THR A 296 -8.60 22.20 -16.32
N GLY A 297 -7.55 21.69 -15.73
CA GLY A 297 -7.55 20.38 -15.09
C GLY A 297 -6.20 19.68 -15.08
N LEU A 298 -6.19 18.49 -14.49
CA LEU A 298 -5.01 17.62 -14.44
C LEU A 298 -4.76 17.05 -15.84
N ARG A 299 -3.51 17.16 -16.30
CA ARG A 299 -3.06 16.60 -17.58
C ARG A 299 -1.60 16.19 -17.49
N ILE A 300 -1.35 14.89 -17.45
CA ILE A 300 -0.01 14.30 -17.56
C ILE A 300 0.09 13.67 -18.94
N VAL A 301 1.13 14.01 -19.69
CA VAL A 301 1.38 13.52 -21.05
C VAL A 301 2.60 12.64 -21.07
N VAL A 302 2.45 11.41 -21.52
CA VAL A 302 3.55 10.49 -21.82
C VAL A 302 3.68 10.40 -23.33
N GLU A 303 4.64 11.13 -23.90
CA GLU A 303 4.91 11.11 -25.34
C GLU A 303 5.64 9.82 -25.72
N LEU A 304 5.16 9.14 -26.76
CA LEU A 304 5.70 7.87 -27.19
C LEU A 304 6.60 8.02 -28.41
N LYS A 305 7.57 7.11 -28.52
CA LYS A 305 8.41 6.98 -29.72
C LYS A 305 7.54 6.50 -30.88
N LYS A 306 8.01 6.76 -32.11
CA LYS A 306 7.33 6.26 -33.31
C LYS A 306 7.28 4.72 -33.27
N GLU A 307 6.11 4.17 -33.60
CA GLU A 307 5.86 2.72 -33.62
C GLU A 307 5.86 2.03 -32.23
N ALA A 308 5.85 2.78 -31.14
CA ALA A 308 5.71 2.21 -29.79
C ALA A 308 4.30 1.62 -29.58
N ASN A 309 4.22 0.52 -28.83
CA ASN A 309 2.96 -0.09 -28.43
C ASN A 309 2.33 0.71 -27.26
N ALA A 310 1.46 1.66 -27.59
CA ALA A 310 0.85 2.55 -26.61
C ALA A 310 0.02 1.81 -25.55
N GLU A 311 -0.76 0.81 -25.94
CA GLU A 311 -1.58 0.02 -25.03
C GLU A 311 -0.72 -0.82 -24.09
N GLY A 312 0.30 -1.45 -24.62
CA GLY A 312 1.25 -2.20 -23.80
C GLY A 312 2.00 -1.32 -22.80
N ILE A 313 2.43 -0.12 -23.21
CA ILE A 313 3.06 0.86 -22.29
C ILE A 313 2.08 1.30 -21.23
N LEU A 314 0.84 1.63 -21.57
CA LEU A 314 -0.20 2.00 -20.61
C LEU A 314 -0.44 0.88 -19.59
N ASN A 315 -0.54 -0.36 -20.05
CA ASN A 315 -0.68 -1.53 -19.17
C ASN A 315 0.52 -1.72 -18.23
N TYR A 316 1.73 -1.46 -18.73
CA TYR A 316 2.93 -1.48 -17.90
C TYR A 316 2.89 -0.38 -16.82
N LEU A 317 2.47 0.85 -17.18
CA LEU A 317 2.32 1.94 -16.23
C LEU A 317 1.28 1.62 -15.14
N TYR A 318 0.13 1.05 -15.48
CA TYR A 318 -0.86 0.59 -14.50
C TYR A 318 -0.32 -0.46 -13.53
N LYS A 319 0.53 -1.38 -14.00
CA LYS A 319 1.06 -2.47 -13.16
C LYS A 319 2.24 -2.04 -12.28
N ASN A 320 3.05 -1.10 -12.74
CA ASN A 320 4.35 -0.78 -12.11
C ASN A 320 4.44 0.63 -11.52
N THR A 321 3.35 1.41 -11.57
CA THR A 321 3.27 2.73 -10.96
C THR A 321 1.96 2.90 -10.16
N ASP A 322 1.85 3.98 -9.41
CA ASP A 322 0.63 4.32 -8.67
C ASP A 322 -0.51 4.86 -9.57
N LEU A 323 -0.39 4.73 -10.90
CA LEU A 323 -1.52 4.98 -11.81
C LEU A 323 -2.66 3.98 -11.60
N GLN A 324 -2.38 2.83 -11.00
CA GLN A 324 -3.36 1.89 -10.49
C GLN A 324 -2.94 1.41 -9.10
N ILE A 325 -3.85 1.52 -8.13
CA ILE A 325 -3.60 1.11 -6.74
C ILE A 325 -4.73 0.23 -6.20
N PRO A 326 -4.44 -0.69 -5.28
CA PRO A 326 -5.46 -1.35 -4.50
C PRO A 326 -5.98 -0.41 -3.41
N TYR A 327 -7.30 -0.41 -3.17
CA TYR A 327 -7.92 0.26 -2.03
C TYR A 327 -8.59 -0.77 -1.14
N ASN A 328 -8.22 -0.79 0.14
CA ASN A 328 -8.71 -1.76 1.11
C ASN A 328 -9.66 -1.08 2.09
N PHE A 329 -10.93 -1.46 2.05
CA PHE A 329 -11.91 -1.00 3.03
C PHE A 329 -11.61 -1.55 4.42
N ASN A 330 -11.75 -0.70 5.41
CA ASN A 330 -11.79 -1.06 6.81
C ASN A 330 -12.71 -0.09 7.53
N MET A 331 -14.02 -0.36 7.52
CA MET A 331 -15.06 0.58 7.94
C MET A 331 -15.23 0.57 9.46
N VAL A 332 -14.20 1.05 10.16
CA VAL A 332 -14.21 1.18 11.63
C VAL A 332 -14.60 2.60 12.01
N ALA A 333 -15.60 2.74 12.88
CA ALA A 333 -16.02 4.02 13.45
C ALA A 333 -16.36 3.86 14.93
N ILE A 334 -16.41 4.96 15.67
CA ILE A 334 -16.90 4.97 17.05
C ILE A 334 -18.43 4.91 17.04
N ASN A 335 -18.98 3.80 17.51
CA ASN A 335 -20.40 3.60 17.68
C ASN A 335 -20.67 3.24 19.16
N ASN A 336 -21.55 3.98 19.82
CA ASN A 336 -21.83 3.83 21.26
C ASN A 336 -20.55 3.84 22.12
N ARG A 337 -19.64 4.80 21.84
CA ARG A 337 -18.34 4.98 22.51
C ARG A 337 -17.36 3.81 22.35
N ARG A 338 -17.56 2.93 21.38
CA ARG A 338 -16.68 1.77 21.10
C ARG A 338 -16.26 1.75 19.63
N PRO A 339 -14.97 1.46 19.35
CA PRO A 339 -14.55 1.22 17.97
C PRO A 339 -15.23 -0.05 17.45
N THR A 340 -15.96 0.08 16.38
CA THR A 340 -16.76 -1.00 15.81
C THR A 340 -16.51 -1.11 14.32
N LEU A 341 -16.25 -2.31 13.83
CA LEU A 341 -16.26 -2.61 12.39
C LEU A 341 -17.74 -2.63 11.94
N MET A 342 -18.09 -1.73 11.05
CA MET A 342 -19.47 -1.49 10.65
C MET A 342 -19.73 -1.92 9.21
N THR A 343 -20.89 -2.51 8.99
CA THR A 343 -21.43 -2.76 7.64
C THR A 343 -22.17 -1.50 7.15
N LEU A 344 -22.44 -1.39 5.84
CA LEU A 344 -23.20 -0.26 5.31
C LEU A 344 -24.57 -0.08 6.00
N PRO A 345 -25.40 -1.13 6.16
CA PRO A 345 -26.66 -0.99 6.91
C PRO A 345 -26.48 -0.47 8.33
N LYS A 346 -25.46 -0.91 9.07
CA LYS A 346 -25.17 -0.45 10.42
C LYS A 346 -24.77 1.02 10.48
N ILE A 347 -24.01 1.49 9.50
CA ILE A 347 -23.64 2.93 9.42
C ILE A 347 -24.90 3.76 9.18
N LEU A 348 -25.75 3.34 8.24
CA LEU A 348 -27.02 4.02 7.96
C LEU A 348 -27.96 4.02 9.19
N ASP A 349 -28.05 2.89 9.89
CA ASP A 349 -28.86 2.77 11.11
C ASP A 349 -28.36 3.68 12.25
N ALA A 350 -27.03 3.78 12.44
CA ALA A 350 -26.43 4.67 13.41
C ALA A 350 -26.76 6.14 13.10
N TYR A 351 -26.66 6.54 11.83
CA TYR A 351 -27.03 7.87 11.37
C TYR A 351 -28.53 8.15 11.53
N ILE A 352 -29.40 7.22 11.11
CA ILE A 352 -30.85 7.36 11.25
C ILE A 352 -31.26 7.47 12.73
N GLY A 353 -30.67 6.66 13.60
CA GLY A 353 -30.89 6.72 15.04
C GLY A 353 -30.51 8.09 15.61
N HIS A 354 -29.36 8.63 15.19
CA HIS A 354 -28.93 9.97 15.56
C HIS A 354 -29.91 11.05 15.06
N GLN A 355 -30.37 10.98 13.83
CA GLN A 355 -31.34 11.92 13.28
C GLN A 355 -32.68 11.87 14.01
N LYS A 356 -33.15 10.69 14.42
CA LYS A 356 -34.34 10.56 15.26
C LYS A 356 -34.17 11.34 16.56
N GLU A 357 -33.05 11.23 17.23
CA GLU A 357 -32.76 11.98 18.46
C GLU A 357 -32.67 13.48 18.21
N VAL A 358 -31.94 13.91 17.19
CA VAL A 358 -31.80 15.32 16.81
C VAL A 358 -33.14 15.97 16.51
N ILE A 359 -34.00 15.34 15.70
CA ILE A 359 -35.30 15.87 15.33
C ILE A 359 -36.25 15.86 16.54
N THR A 360 -36.20 14.82 17.37
CA THR A 360 -37.00 14.77 18.61
C THR A 360 -36.65 15.93 19.55
N ARG A 361 -35.38 16.14 19.84
CA ARG A 361 -34.90 17.22 20.69
C ARG A 361 -35.22 18.61 20.10
N ARG A 362 -35.02 18.78 18.78
CA ARG A 362 -35.41 19.99 18.06
C ARG A 362 -36.91 20.29 18.23
N SER A 363 -37.72 19.28 18.00
CA SER A 363 -39.19 19.43 18.11
C SER A 363 -39.67 19.74 19.53
N GLN A 364 -39.04 19.13 20.54
CA GLN A 364 -39.29 19.42 21.95
C GLN A 364 -38.90 20.86 22.30
N TYR A 365 -37.73 21.33 21.84
CA TYR A 365 -37.27 22.70 22.06
C TYR A 365 -38.24 23.72 21.40
N GLU A 366 -38.57 23.47 20.15
CA GLU A 366 -39.49 24.36 19.40
C GLU A 366 -40.91 24.32 19.97
N LEU A 367 -41.38 23.16 20.43
CA LEU A 367 -42.68 23.03 21.10
C LEU A 367 -42.71 23.85 22.37
N ARG A 368 -41.74 23.66 23.28
CA ARG A 368 -41.61 24.43 24.53
C ARG A 368 -41.58 25.93 24.27
N LYS A 369 -40.85 26.37 23.24
CA LYS A 369 -40.78 27.78 22.85
C LYS A 369 -42.10 28.28 22.28
N ALA A 370 -42.79 27.49 21.47
CA ALA A 370 -44.07 27.84 20.90
C ALA A 370 -45.18 27.90 21.97
N GLU A 371 -45.23 26.92 22.88
CA GLU A 371 -46.18 26.89 23.99
C GLU A 371 -45.98 28.07 24.94
N ASN A 372 -44.73 28.40 25.28
CA ASN A 372 -44.41 29.59 26.09
C ASN A 372 -44.88 30.90 25.42
N ARG A 373 -44.66 31.02 24.11
CA ARG A 373 -45.13 32.19 23.36
C ARG A 373 -46.64 32.24 23.25
N GLN A 374 -47.28 31.10 22.95
CA GLN A 374 -48.74 31.00 22.94
C GLN A 374 -49.34 31.45 24.26
N HIS A 375 -48.80 30.97 25.38
CA HIS A 375 -49.26 31.36 26.73
C HIS A 375 -49.21 32.88 26.94
N ILE A 376 -48.17 33.54 26.44
CA ILE A 376 -48.07 35.02 26.51
C ILE A 376 -49.11 35.66 25.60
N VAL A 377 -49.28 35.19 24.35
CA VAL A 377 -50.22 35.73 23.37
C VAL A 377 -51.66 35.58 23.86
N GLU A 378 -52.03 34.45 24.47
CA GLU A 378 -53.36 34.26 25.12
C GLU A 378 -53.60 35.26 26.27
N GLY A 379 -52.59 35.50 27.08
CA GLY A 379 -52.65 36.51 28.12
C GLY A 379 -52.84 37.91 27.56
N LEU A 380 -52.13 38.27 26.49
CA LEU A 380 -52.31 39.56 25.83
C LEU A 380 -53.70 39.70 25.18
N LYS A 381 -54.24 38.68 24.53
CA LYS A 381 -55.63 38.67 23.99
C LYS A 381 -56.66 38.85 25.08
N LYS A 382 -56.49 38.12 26.20
CA LYS A 382 -57.35 38.28 27.39
C LYS A 382 -57.31 39.72 27.97
N ALA A 383 -56.10 40.28 28.12
CA ALA A 383 -55.89 41.67 28.59
C ALA A 383 -56.52 42.68 27.64
N LEU A 384 -56.46 42.51 26.33
CA LEU A 384 -57.10 43.42 25.36
C LEU A 384 -58.63 43.31 25.40
N SER A 385 -59.21 42.15 25.73
CA SER A 385 -60.68 42.01 25.90
C SER A 385 -61.26 42.73 27.10
N ILE A 386 -60.42 43.02 28.11
CA ILE A 386 -60.74 43.72 29.35
C ILE A 386 -59.86 44.95 29.53
N LEU A 387 -59.52 45.63 28.46
CA LEU A 387 -58.44 46.64 28.40
C LEU A 387 -58.67 47.78 29.42
N ASP A 388 -59.84 48.30 29.54
CA ASP A 388 -60.13 49.41 30.43
C ASP A 388 -59.77 49.03 31.90
N GLN A 389 -60.18 47.82 32.30
CA GLN A 389 -59.90 47.30 33.62
C GLN A 389 -58.43 47.04 33.88
N VAL A 390 -57.69 46.60 32.87
CA VAL A 390 -56.26 46.43 32.96
C VAL A 390 -55.56 47.77 33.13
N ILE A 391 -55.95 48.79 32.35
CA ILE A 391 -55.37 50.14 32.42
C ILE A 391 -55.62 50.74 33.75
N GLU A 392 -56.85 50.62 34.26
CA GLU A 392 -57.21 51.13 35.58
C GLU A 392 -56.38 50.49 36.68
N THR A 393 -56.18 49.17 36.63
CA THR A 393 -55.38 48.43 37.61
C THR A 393 -53.92 48.82 37.53
N ILE A 394 -53.33 49.01 36.35
CA ILE A 394 -51.93 49.46 36.18
C ILE A 394 -51.79 50.89 36.75
N ARG A 395 -52.71 51.81 36.45
CA ARG A 395 -52.67 53.20 36.97
C ARG A 395 -52.79 53.31 38.46
N ALA A 396 -53.58 52.39 39.11
CA ALA A 396 -53.75 52.34 40.57
C ALA A 396 -52.55 51.68 41.25
N SER A 397 -51.58 51.06 40.52
CA SER A 397 -50.42 50.40 41.09
C SER A 397 -49.26 51.37 41.37
N LYS A 398 -48.46 51.06 42.41
CA LYS A 398 -47.39 51.91 42.89
C LYS A 398 -46.13 51.86 42.00
N ASP A 399 -45.82 50.74 41.45
CA ASP A 399 -44.68 50.45 40.56
C ASP A 399 -44.93 49.26 39.67
N LYS A 400 -43.97 48.93 38.74
CA LYS A 400 -44.10 47.82 37.81
C LYS A 400 -44.35 46.48 38.50
N ARG A 401 -43.67 46.20 39.60
CA ARG A 401 -43.84 44.96 40.37
C ARG A 401 -45.25 44.87 40.99
N ASN A 402 -45.68 45.90 41.65
CA ASN A 402 -47.05 45.95 42.21
C ASN A 402 -48.15 45.86 41.14
N ALA A 403 -47.89 46.42 39.92
CA ALA A 403 -48.82 46.29 38.82
C ALA A 403 -48.92 44.80 38.32
N LYS A 404 -47.80 44.08 38.28
CA LYS A 404 -47.79 42.62 37.93
C LYS A 404 -48.60 41.83 39.00
N ASP A 405 -48.31 42.06 40.28
CA ASP A 405 -48.97 41.35 41.39
C ASP A 405 -50.49 41.61 41.36
N ASN A 406 -50.90 42.84 41.13
CA ASN A 406 -52.32 43.23 41.08
C ASN A 406 -53.05 42.63 39.89
N LEU A 407 -52.37 42.58 38.68
CA LEU A 407 -52.91 41.94 37.49
C LEU A 407 -53.04 40.42 37.69
N SER A 408 -52.11 39.81 38.32
CA SER A 408 -52.15 38.36 38.62
C SER A 408 -53.27 38.08 39.65
N ALA A 409 -53.38 38.84 40.72
CA ALA A 409 -54.37 38.67 41.78
C ALA A 409 -55.83 38.90 41.28
N LYS A 410 -56.01 39.97 40.46
CA LYS A 410 -57.35 40.38 40.02
C LYS A 410 -57.90 39.61 38.83
N PHE A 411 -57.05 39.27 37.91
CA PHE A 411 -57.47 38.66 36.62
C PHE A 411 -56.94 37.25 36.35
N GLY A 412 -56.10 36.74 37.28
CA GLY A 412 -55.53 35.39 37.16
C GLY A 412 -54.53 35.25 36.07
N PHE A 413 -53.73 36.29 35.70
CA PHE A 413 -52.63 36.24 34.79
C PHE A 413 -51.42 35.57 35.47
N THR A 414 -50.68 34.81 34.76
CA THR A 414 -49.37 34.32 35.23
C THR A 414 -48.36 35.46 35.30
N GLU A 415 -47.26 35.29 36.03
CA GLU A 415 -46.18 36.27 36.08
C GLU A 415 -45.65 36.66 34.72
N ALA A 416 -45.43 35.66 33.79
CA ALA A 416 -44.99 35.89 32.45
C ALA A 416 -45.98 36.70 31.60
N GLN A 417 -47.29 36.42 31.76
CA GLN A 417 -48.36 37.18 31.10
C GLN A 417 -48.43 38.60 31.65
N ALA A 418 -48.39 38.78 32.97
CA ALA A 418 -48.40 40.08 33.59
C ALA A 418 -47.19 40.93 33.21
N GLU A 419 -45.99 40.36 33.13
CA GLU A 419 -44.80 41.07 32.65
C GLU A 419 -44.96 41.54 31.19
N ALA A 420 -45.50 40.68 30.32
CA ALA A 420 -45.75 41.04 28.91
C ALA A 420 -46.81 42.17 28.81
N ILE A 421 -47.86 42.11 29.61
CA ILE A 421 -48.94 43.14 29.65
C ILE A 421 -48.40 44.48 30.12
N VAL A 422 -47.67 44.54 31.21
CA VAL A 422 -47.11 45.81 31.76
C VAL A 422 -46.03 46.41 30.83
N SER A 423 -45.34 45.58 30.04
CA SER A 423 -44.33 45.98 29.07
C SER A 423 -44.93 46.32 27.68
N LEU A 424 -46.24 46.23 27.50
CA LEU A 424 -46.93 46.51 26.25
C LEU A 424 -46.85 48.01 25.91
N GLN A 425 -46.46 48.32 24.72
CA GLN A 425 -46.38 49.70 24.23
C GLN A 425 -47.79 50.18 23.83
N LEU A 426 -48.21 51.39 24.22
CA LEU A 426 -49.52 51.92 23.98
C LEU A 426 -50.00 51.93 22.51
N TYR A 427 -49.10 52.11 21.55
CA TYR A 427 -49.47 52.07 20.15
C TYR A 427 -49.89 50.70 19.64
N ARG A 428 -49.57 49.62 20.35
CA ARG A 428 -49.99 48.25 20.03
C ARG A 428 -51.42 47.92 20.48
N LEU A 429 -52.14 48.86 20.92
CA LEU A 429 -53.56 48.73 21.24
C LEU A 429 -54.49 48.99 20.06
N THR A 430 -53.99 49.13 18.86
CA THR A 430 -54.81 49.36 17.65
C THR A 430 -55.51 48.06 17.20
N ASN A 431 -56.67 48.23 16.48
CA ASN A 431 -57.39 47.07 15.90
C ASN A 431 -56.52 46.22 14.99
N THR A 432 -55.55 46.81 14.30
CA THR A 432 -54.59 46.10 13.44
C THR A 432 -53.69 45.17 14.26
N ASP A 433 -53.22 45.62 15.42
CA ASP A 433 -52.40 44.84 16.35
C ASP A 433 -53.19 43.70 17.00
N ILE A 434 -54.48 43.86 17.27
CA ILE A 434 -55.36 42.80 17.76
C ILE A 434 -55.50 41.69 16.73
N THR A 435 -55.69 42.05 15.45
CA THR A 435 -55.78 41.10 14.36
C THR A 435 -54.44 40.34 14.20
N ALA A 436 -53.31 41.03 14.26
CA ALA A 436 -51.98 40.40 14.22
C ALA A 436 -51.75 39.42 15.37
N LEU A 437 -52.20 39.72 16.59
CA LEU A 437 -52.14 38.79 17.72
C LEU A 437 -53.03 37.56 17.53
N GLN A 438 -54.17 37.70 16.88
CA GLN A 438 -55.05 36.59 16.54
C GLN A 438 -54.37 35.68 15.49
N GLU A 439 -53.82 36.25 14.43
CA GLU A 439 -53.10 35.53 13.41
C GLU A 439 -51.89 34.80 14.01
N GLU A 440 -51.09 35.46 14.89
CA GLU A 440 -49.98 34.85 15.61
C GLU A 440 -50.42 33.64 16.47
N ALA A 441 -51.58 33.79 17.15
CA ALA A 441 -52.13 32.70 17.98
C ALA A 441 -52.52 31.48 17.14
N ASP A 442 -53.13 31.72 15.99
CA ASP A 442 -53.56 30.68 15.05
C ASP A 442 -52.35 29.96 14.38
N GLU A 443 -51.31 30.70 14.04
CA GLU A 443 -50.04 30.15 13.57
C GLU A 443 -49.32 29.31 14.62
N LEU A 444 -49.26 29.82 15.87
CA LEU A 444 -48.67 29.08 16.98
C LEU A 444 -49.47 27.80 17.28
N ASN A 445 -50.78 27.83 17.24
CA ASN A 445 -51.61 26.64 17.41
C ASN A 445 -51.32 25.58 16.35
N LYS A 446 -51.24 25.97 15.07
CA LYS A 446 -50.89 25.07 13.95
C LYS A 446 -49.52 24.46 14.19
N LYS A 447 -48.52 25.28 14.56
CA LYS A 447 -47.13 24.83 14.80
C LYS A 447 -47.06 23.86 15.99
N ILE A 448 -47.78 24.13 17.10
CA ILE A 448 -47.84 23.25 18.26
C ILE A 448 -48.43 21.90 17.89
N LEU A 449 -49.57 21.87 17.18
CA LEU A 449 -50.19 20.62 16.73
C LEU A 449 -49.28 19.82 15.82
N GLU A 450 -48.55 20.48 14.91
CA GLU A 450 -47.58 19.84 14.02
C GLU A 450 -46.43 19.22 14.84
N LEU A 451 -45.81 19.98 15.76
CA LEU A 451 -44.71 19.49 16.60
C LEU A 451 -45.15 18.34 17.51
N GLN A 452 -46.35 18.43 18.11
CA GLN A 452 -46.90 17.32 18.87
C GLN A 452 -47.12 16.07 18.01
N SER A 453 -47.62 16.23 16.77
CA SER A 453 -47.78 15.11 15.85
C SER A 453 -46.45 14.43 15.47
N ILE A 454 -45.37 15.20 15.35
CA ILE A 454 -44.01 14.69 15.09
C ILE A 454 -43.53 13.87 16.30
N LEU A 455 -43.72 14.40 17.52
CA LEU A 455 -43.27 13.74 18.76
C LEU A 455 -44.08 12.49 19.11
N GLN A 456 -45.34 12.40 18.70
CA GLN A 456 -46.22 11.27 18.98
C GLN A 456 -46.19 10.17 17.94
N SER A 457 -45.61 10.40 16.76
CA SER A 457 -45.66 9.47 15.65
C SER A 457 -44.26 9.28 15.03
N GLU A 458 -43.68 8.10 15.21
CA GLU A 458 -42.40 7.73 14.53
C GLU A 458 -42.47 7.89 12.99
N LYS A 459 -43.63 7.58 12.42
CA LYS A 459 -43.82 7.74 10.95
C LYS A 459 -43.70 9.23 10.54
N ARG A 460 -44.24 10.14 11.36
CA ARG A 460 -44.15 11.60 11.13
C ARG A 460 -42.70 12.07 11.30
N LEU A 461 -42.04 11.61 12.37
CA LEU A 461 -40.62 11.89 12.63
C LEU A 461 -39.74 11.48 11.45
N LEU A 462 -39.88 10.25 10.95
CA LEU A 462 -39.15 9.74 9.80
C LEU A 462 -39.44 10.54 8.52
N GLN A 463 -40.68 11.01 8.34
CA GLN A 463 -41.04 11.87 7.21
C GLN A 463 -40.31 13.22 7.25
N VAL A 464 -40.11 13.79 8.44
CA VAL A 464 -39.35 15.03 8.61
C VAL A 464 -37.88 14.80 8.22
N ILE A 465 -37.27 13.70 8.69
CA ILE A 465 -35.90 13.33 8.32
C ILE A 465 -35.75 13.22 6.81
N LYS A 466 -36.69 12.51 6.15
CA LYS A 466 -36.66 12.35 4.67
C LYS A 466 -36.83 13.69 3.94
N THR A 467 -37.64 14.61 4.47
CA THR A 467 -37.82 15.94 3.89
C THR A 467 -36.52 16.77 4.00
N ASP A 468 -35.87 16.74 5.17
CA ASP A 468 -34.59 17.43 5.37
C ASP A 468 -33.50 16.84 4.45
N LEU A 469 -33.41 15.52 4.33
CA LEU A 469 -32.46 14.85 3.43
C LEU A 469 -32.71 15.21 1.94
N LYS A 470 -33.96 15.23 1.49
CA LYS A 470 -34.32 15.64 0.12
C LYS A 470 -33.91 17.07 -0.17
N ARG A 471 -34.08 17.97 0.80
CA ARG A 471 -33.66 19.36 0.69
C ARG A 471 -32.13 19.46 0.52
N VAL A 472 -31.36 18.75 1.37
CA VAL A 472 -29.90 18.74 1.26
C VAL A 472 -29.47 18.16 -0.08
N LYS A 473 -30.05 17.02 -0.52
CA LYS A 473 -29.77 16.44 -1.83
C LYS A 473 -30.00 17.44 -2.95
N LYS A 474 -31.17 18.10 -2.97
CA LYS A 474 -31.51 19.08 -4.00
C LYS A 474 -30.55 20.26 -4.07
N THR A 475 -30.04 20.70 -2.92
CA THR A 475 -29.20 21.90 -2.82
C THR A 475 -27.73 21.62 -3.13
N TYR A 476 -27.20 20.46 -2.74
CA TYR A 476 -25.74 20.22 -2.69
C TYR A 476 -25.25 19.03 -3.51
N SER A 477 -26.17 18.21 -4.07
CA SER A 477 -25.72 17.08 -4.90
C SER A 477 -25.22 17.58 -6.26
N ASP A 478 -24.06 17.08 -6.65
CA ASP A 478 -23.42 17.27 -7.96
C ASP A 478 -23.39 15.96 -8.74
N ASP A 479 -22.66 15.91 -9.83
CA ASP A 479 -22.48 14.69 -10.61
C ASP A 479 -21.42 13.76 -9.96
N ARG A 480 -21.62 12.45 -10.19
CA ARG A 480 -20.64 11.43 -9.80
C ARG A 480 -19.33 11.63 -10.56
N ARG A 481 -18.20 11.53 -9.88
CA ARG A 481 -16.86 11.73 -10.46
C ARG A 481 -16.19 10.41 -10.85
N ALA A 482 -16.28 9.38 -10.01
CA ALA A 482 -15.67 8.09 -10.27
C ALA A 482 -16.55 7.18 -11.12
N ILE A 483 -15.95 6.49 -12.08
CA ILE A 483 -16.61 5.46 -12.91
C ILE A 483 -16.45 4.11 -12.21
N ILE A 484 -17.48 3.26 -12.24
CA ILE A 484 -17.43 1.91 -11.67
C ILE A 484 -17.54 0.89 -12.78
N GLU A 485 -16.57 -0.02 -12.84
CA GLU A 485 -16.53 -1.19 -13.72
C GLU A 485 -16.76 -2.46 -12.93
N GLU A 486 -17.52 -3.41 -13.50
CA GLU A 486 -17.93 -4.63 -12.80
C GLU A 486 -16.74 -5.53 -12.44
N GLN A 487 -15.84 -5.75 -13.39
CA GLN A 487 -14.75 -6.70 -13.26
C GLN A 487 -13.42 -6.02 -13.03
N ILE A 488 -12.53 -6.69 -12.30
CA ILE A 488 -11.12 -6.32 -12.23
C ILE A 488 -10.46 -6.84 -13.49
N GLU A 489 -10.00 -5.95 -14.33
CA GLU A 489 -9.29 -6.29 -15.56
C GLU A 489 -7.89 -6.84 -15.20
N GLU A 490 -7.61 -8.08 -15.58
CA GLU A 490 -6.29 -8.68 -15.42
C GLU A 490 -5.34 -8.12 -16.48
N ILE A 491 -4.41 -7.27 -16.05
CA ILE A 491 -3.43 -6.66 -16.95
C ILE A 491 -2.40 -7.71 -17.36
N LYS A 492 -2.47 -8.17 -18.61
CA LYS A 492 -1.44 -8.99 -19.23
C LYS A 492 -0.41 -8.07 -19.88
N ILE A 493 0.83 -8.17 -19.46
CA ILE A 493 1.96 -7.46 -20.05
C ILE A 493 2.78 -8.46 -20.82
N ASP A 494 2.94 -8.24 -22.10
CA ASP A 494 3.98 -8.87 -22.90
C ASP A 494 5.27 -8.07 -22.73
N VAL A 495 6.02 -8.42 -21.68
CA VAL A 495 7.21 -7.69 -21.26
C VAL A 495 8.30 -7.77 -22.34
N GLU A 496 8.34 -8.85 -23.11
CA GLU A 496 9.32 -9.07 -24.19
C GLU A 496 9.20 -8.02 -25.30
N VAL A 497 8.01 -7.50 -25.56
CA VAL A 497 7.76 -6.47 -26.60
C VAL A 497 8.21 -5.06 -26.15
N MET A 498 8.48 -4.86 -24.86
CA MET A 498 8.73 -3.54 -24.30
C MET A 498 10.20 -3.30 -23.91
N ILE A 499 11.00 -4.36 -23.88
CA ILE A 499 12.41 -4.28 -23.51
C ILE A 499 13.23 -3.96 -24.75
N PRO A 500 14.16 -2.97 -24.71
CA PRO A 500 15.10 -2.78 -25.82
C PRO A 500 15.88 -4.07 -26.06
N GLN A 501 15.81 -4.61 -27.26
CA GLN A 501 16.64 -5.76 -27.65
C GLN A 501 18.04 -5.26 -27.92
N GLU A 502 18.95 -5.50 -27.00
CA GLU A 502 20.35 -5.13 -27.09
C GLU A 502 21.22 -6.39 -26.83
N ASP A 503 22.19 -6.62 -27.68
CA ASP A 503 23.22 -7.63 -27.43
C ASP A 503 24.18 -7.10 -26.38
N VAL A 504 24.36 -7.87 -25.32
CA VAL A 504 25.19 -7.51 -24.17
C VAL A 504 26.07 -8.67 -23.71
N ILE A 505 27.09 -8.37 -22.95
CA ILE A 505 27.92 -9.34 -22.26
C ILE A 505 27.47 -9.39 -20.80
N VAL A 506 27.10 -10.57 -20.35
CA VAL A 506 26.82 -10.83 -18.95
C VAL A 506 28.02 -11.54 -18.33
N THR A 507 28.43 -11.09 -17.15
CA THR A 507 29.49 -11.74 -16.37
C THR A 507 28.98 -12.05 -14.96
N VAL A 508 29.39 -13.22 -14.48
CA VAL A 508 29.07 -13.75 -13.14
C VAL A 508 30.36 -14.17 -12.48
N THR A 509 30.63 -13.69 -11.29
CA THR A 509 31.79 -14.13 -10.50
C THR A 509 31.39 -15.09 -9.40
N LYS A 510 32.34 -15.85 -8.88
CA LYS A 510 32.11 -16.84 -7.83
C LYS A 510 31.66 -16.21 -6.51
N GLU A 511 32.19 -15.04 -6.17
CA GLU A 511 31.73 -14.29 -4.99
C GLU A 511 30.34 -13.65 -5.18
N GLY A 512 29.72 -13.80 -6.35
CA GLY A 512 28.35 -13.35 -6.61
C GLY A 512 28.22 -11.94 -7.19
N TYR A 513 29.27 -11.38 -7.78
CA TYR A 513 29.15 -10.12 -8.52
C TYR A 513 28.65 -10.39 -9.93
N VAL A 514 27.61 -9.65 -10.31
CA VAL A 514 26.96 -9.76 -11.62
C VAL A 514 26.89 -8.39 -12.30
N LYS A 515 27.01 -8.35 -13.60
CA LYS A 515 26.77 -7.16 -14.42
C LYS A 515 26.44 -7.56 -15.85
N ARG A 516 25.66 -6.70 -16.52
CA ARG A 516 25.63 -6.69 -17.99
C ARG A 516 26.49 -5.52 -18.50
N THR A 517 27.11 -5.69 -19.61
CA THR A 517 27.98 -4.69 -20.24
C THR A 517 27.68 -4.60 -21.72
N GLY A 518 27.42 -3.42 -22.24
CA GLY A 518 27.24 -3.22 -23.66
C GLY A 518 28.58 -3.43 -24.45
N TRP A 519 28.50 -3.96 -25.63
CA TRP A 519 29.65 -4.25 -26.49
C TRP A 519 30.58 -3.05 -26.74
N ARG A 520 30.05 -1.83 -26.77
CA ARG A 520 30.88 -0.61 -26.88
C ARG A 520 31.86 -0.47 -25.72
N SER A 521 31.44 -0.75 -24.52
CA SER A 521 32.27 -0.65 -23.31
C SER A 521 33.33 -1.74 -23.27
N HIS A 522 33.00 -2.96 -23.68
CA HIS A 522 33.93 -4.06 -23.81
C HIS A 522 35.01 -3.77 -24.88
N ASN A 523 34.61 -3.36 -26.09
CA ASN A 523 35.49 -3.07 -27.20
C ASN A 523 36.42 -1.88 -26.96
N ALA A 524 35.99 -0.89 -26.17
CA ALA A 524 36.80 0.26 -25.77
C ALA A 524 38.05 -0.16 -24.96
N SER A 525 38.01 -1.34 -24.31
CA SER A 525 39.13 -1.92 -23.56
C SER A 525 39.81 -3.11 -24.27
N ASN A 526 39.41 -3.43 -25.51
CA ASN A 526 39.80 -4.66 -26.21
C ASN A 526 39.62 -5.92 -25.36
N GLY A 527 38.55 -5.96 -24.53
CA GLY A 527 38.29 -7.07 -23.61
C GLY A 527 39.25 -7.18 -22.42
N LYS A 528 40.25 -6.28 -22.32
CA LYS A 528 41.22 -6.25 -21.22
C LYS A 528 40.67 -5.48 -20.03
N ASP A 529 41.33 -5.58 -18.88
CA ASP A 529 41.00 -4.85 -17.64
C ASP A 529 39.56 -5.11 -17.14
N PHE A 530 39.16 -6.38 -17.10
CA PHE A 530 37.87 -6.76 -16.51
C PHE A 530 37.82 -6.35 -15.02
N GLY A 531 36.81 -5.56 -14.65
CA GLY A 531 36.60 -5.13 -13.26
C GLY A 531 36.08 -6.28 -12.41
N MET A 532 36.94 -6.79 -11.52
CA MET A 532 36.66 -7.88 -10.62
C MET A 532 37.33 -7.60 -9.25
N LYS A 533 36.78 -8.14 -8.19
CA LYS A 533 37.36 -8.05 -6.84
C LYS A 533 38.66 -8.87 -6.78
N GLU A 534 39.66 -8.40 -6.05
CA GLU A 534 40.90 -9.12 -5.84
C GLU A 534 40.65 -10.48 -5.20
N GLY A 535 41.19 -11.54 -5.82
CA GLY A 535 41.04 -12.93 -5.33
C GLY A 535 39.74 -13.61 -5.74
N ASP A 536 38.78 -12.90 -6.42
CA ASP A 536 37.57 -13.52 -6.98
C ASP A 536 37.88 -14.24 -8.32
N ILE A 537 36.96 -15.04 -8.79
CA ILE A 537 37.07 -15.85 -10.02
C ILE A 537 35.90 -15.51 -10.94
N LEU A 538 36.19 -15.20 -12.20
CA LEU A 538 35.15 -15.12 -13.22
C LEU A 538 34.61 -16.52 -13.47
N LEU A 539 33.39 -16.77 -13.00
CA LEU A 539 32.73 -18.05 -13.09
C LEU A 539 32.21 -18.30 -14.51
N GLU A 540 31.46 -17.31 -15.03
CA GLU A 540 30.85 -17.41 -16.36
C GLU A 540 30.83 -16.05 -17.08
N ARG A 541 30.96 -16.10 -18.40
CA ARG A 541 30.75 -14.99 -19.31
C ARG A 541 29.83 -15.43 -20.46
N PHE A 542 28.76 -14.68 -20.66
CA PHE A 542 27.80 -14.95 -21.71
C PHE A 542 27.66 -13.77 -22.65
N ASP A 543 27.75 -14.06 -23.96
CA ASP A 543 27.33 -13.14 -25.00
C ASP A 543 25.83 -13.42 -25.24
N THR A 544 24.95 -12.49 -24.86
CA THR A 544 23.51 -12.72 -24.70
C THR A 544 22.72 -11.49 -25.11
N ASN A 545 21.40 -11.57 -25.04
CA ASN A 545 20.49 -10.47 -25.32
C ASN A 545 19.71 -10.05 -24.07
N THR A 546 19.32 -8.78 -23.99
CA THR A 546 18.56 -8.24 -22.87
C THR A 546 17.22 -8.95 -22.62
N THR A 547 16.66 -9.60 -23.63
CA THR A 547 15.40 -10.37 -23.53
C THR A 547 15.56 -11.75 -22.90
N GLU A 548 16.80 -12.23 -22.75
CA GLU A 548 17.09 -13.55 -22.19
C GLU A 548 17.14 -13.55 -20.66
N THR A 549 17.26 -14.73 -20.06
CA THR A 549 17.31 -14.91 -18.62
C THR A 549 18.55 -15.62 -18.17
N VAL A 550 19.19 -15.18 -17.10
CA VAL A 550 20.28 -15.87 -16.42
C VAL A 550 19.74 -16.61 -15.21
N LEU A 551 20.07 -17.89 -15.10
CA LEU A 551 19.89 -18.68 -13.89
C LEU A 551 21.21 -18.79 -13.16
N LEU A 552 21.26 -18.39 -11.89
CA LEU A 552 22.41 -18.52 -11.00
C LEU A 552 22.09 -19.59 -9.97
N PHE A 553 23.02 -20.53 -9.74
CA PHE A 553 22.83 -21.63 -8.81
C PHE A 553 23.83 -21.55 -7.66
N THR A 554 23.40 -21.91 -6.45
CA THR A 554 24.17 -21.70 -5.23
C THR A 554 24.62 -23.00 -4.58
N SER A 555 25.65 -22.91 -3.75
CA SER A 555 26.18 -24.02 -2.95
C SER A 555 25.17 -24.66 -2.01
N LYS A 556 24.16 -23.90 -1.57
CA LYS A 556 23.06 -24.38 -0.70
C LYS A 556 21.87 -24.98 -1.47
N GLY A 557 22.01 -25.17 -2.78
CA GLY A 557 20.98 -25.80 -3.61
C GLY A 557 19.82 -24.90 -3.94
N ASN A 558 20.02 -23.59 -3.92
CA ASN A 558 19.07 -22.61 -4.39
C ASN A 558 19.37 -22.14 -5.80
N TYR A 559 18.41 -21.49 -6.46
CA TYR A 559 18.64 -20.77 -7.70
C TYR A 559 18.01 -19.38 -7.67
N ILE A 560 18.61 -18.49 -8.46
CA ILE A 560 18.15 -17.13 -8.67
C ILE A 560 17.75 -17.00 -10.14
N TYR A 561 16.57 -16.53 -10.39
CA TYR A 561 16.05 -16.20 -11.71
C TYR A 561 16.26 -14.71 -11.95
N LEU A 562 17.14 -14.37 -12.89
CA LEU A 562 17.54 -12.99 -13.14
C LEU A 562 17.44 -12.66 -14.63
N PRO A 563 16.35 -11.96 -15.06
CA PRO A 563 16.28 -11.47 -16.43
C PRO A 563 17.43 -10.53 -16.75
N VAL A 564 18.02 -10.66 -17.93
CA VAL A 564 19.20 -9.85 -18.32
C VAL A 564 18.90 -8.35 -18.30
N TYR A 565 17.68 -7.93 -18.65
CA TYR A 565 17.27 -6.52 -18.62
C TYR A 565 17.22 -5.95 -17.20
N GLU A 566 17.03 -6.76 -16.16
CA GLU A 566 17.05 -6.35 -14.75
C GLU A 566 18.47 -6.23 -14.18
N MET A 567 19.46 -6.80 -14.86
CA MET A 567 20.84 -6.73 -14.41
C MET A 567 21.40 -5.31 -14.55
N PRO A 568 22.26 -4.88 -13.63
CA PRO A 568 22.85 -3.55 -13.69
C PRO A 568 23.74 -3.39 -14.92
N ASP A 569 23.53 -2.30 -15.68
CA ASP A 569 24.36 -1.92 -16.84
C ASP A 569 25.64 -1.23 -16.33
N ILE A 570 26.74 -1.97 -16.30
CA ILE A 570 28.00 -1.53 -15.71
C ILE A 570 29.14 -1.65 -16.75
N ARG A 571 30.02 -0.67 -16.77
CA ARG A 571 31.19 -0.68 -17.69
C ARG A 571 32.08 -1.90 -17.43
N TRP A 572 32.76 -2.37 -18.49
CA TRP A 572 33.64 -3.53 -18.45
C TRP A 572 34.70 -3.46 -17.35
N LYS A 573 35.31 -2.30 -17.14
CA LYS A 573 36.39 -2.07 -16.17
C LYS A 573 35.90 -1.89 -14.73
N ASP A 574 34.62 -1.66 -14.52
CA ASP A 574 34.07 -1.40 -13.19
C ASP A 574 33.61 -2.70 -12.54
N LEU A 575 33.65 -2.76 -11.22
CA LEU A 575 33.17 -3.91 -10.43
C LEU A 575 31.64 -4.09 -10.65
N GLY A 576 31.20 -5.34 -10.80
CA GLY A 576 29.78 -5.70 -10.85
C GLY A 576 29.06 -5.40 -9.53
N GLN A 577 27.73 -5.54 -9.54
CA GLN A 577 26.92 -5.46 -8.33
C GLN A 577 26.80 -6.84 -7.69
N HIS A 578 26.93 -6.93 -6.38
CA HIS A 578 26.74 -8.20 -5.68
C HIS A 578 25.27 -8.63 -5.72
N VAL A 579 25.02 -9.88 -6.04
CA VAL A 579 23.66 -10.43 -6.22
C VAL A 579 22.80 -10.32 -4.98
N ALA A 580 23.37 -10.30 -3.78
CA ALA A 580 22.64 -10.06 -2.52
C ALA A 580 22.00 -8.67 -2.44
N ASN A 581 22.41 -7.72 -3.27
CA ASN A 581 21.75 -6.42 -3.40
C ASN A 581 20.51 -6.47 -4.32
N ILE A 582 20.35 -7.53 -5.06
CA ILE A 582 19.23 -7.76 -5.99
C ILE A 582 18.23 -8.73 -5.37
N VAL A 583 18.75 -9.82 -4.77
CA VAL A 583 17.97 -10.90 -4.17
C VAL A 583 18.54 -11.24 -2.80
N SER A 584 17.67 -11.47 -1.80
CA SER A 584 18.12 -11.86 -0.46
C SER A 584 18.81 -13.24 -0.49
N LEU A 585 20.08 -13.29 -0.07
CA LEU A 585 20.90 -14.49 0.06
C LEU A 585 21.51 -14.59 1.47
N ASP A 586 21.80 -15.79 1.92
CA ASP A 586 22.56 -16.04 3.15
C ASP A 586 24.04 -15.65 2.96
N ARG A 587 24.69 -15.18 4.04
CA ARG A 587 26.08 -14.67 3.98
C ARG A 587 27.13 -15.69 3.53
N ASP A 588 26.88 -16.98 3.77
CA ASP A 588 27.75 -18.11 3.46
C ASP A 588 27.30 -18.89 2.21
N GLU A 589 26.40 -18.32 1.41
CA GLU A 589 25.91 -18.89 0.18
C GLU A 589 26.66 -18.28 -1.01
N THR A 590 27.32 -19.14 -1.81
CA THR A 590 28.13 -18.74 -2.97
C THR A 590 27.50 -19.22 -4.26
N ILE A 591 27.76 -18.51 -5.35
CA ILE A 591 27.36 -18.95 -6.71
C ILE A 591 28.37 -20.00 -7.17
N ILE A 592 27.87 -21.15 -7.61
CA ILE A 592 28.71 -22.23 -8.09
C ILE A 592 28.56 -22.49 -9.58
N TRP A 593 27.46 -22.10 -10.19
CA TRP A 593 27.25 -22.22 -11.61
C TRP A 593 26.18 -21.23 -12.09
N ALA A 594 26.30 -20.86 -13.39
CA ALA A 594 25.33 -20.00 -14.04
C ALA A 594 25.06 -20.48 -15.47
N THR A 595 23.88 -20.17 -16.00
CA THR A 595 23.55 -20.43 -17.42
C THR A 595 22.59 -19.36 -17.92
N VAL A 596 22.68 -19.08 -19.22
CA VAL A 596 21.73 -18.25 -19.95
C VAL A 596 20.66 -19.16 -20.55
N VAL A 597 19.42 -18.69 -20.50
CA VAL A 597 18.27 -19.37 -21.11
C VAL A 597 17.60 -18.39 -22.08
N PRO A 598 17.77 -18.57 -23.37
CA PRO A 598 17.11 -17.78 -24.39
C PRO A 598 15.59 -17.99 -24.39
N ASN A 599 15.15 -19.24 -24.36
CA ASN A 599 13.73 -19.58 -24.30
C ASN A 599 13.51 -20.87 -23.48
N PHE A 600 12.74 -20.80 -22.43
CA PHE A 600 12.42 -21.95 -21.57
C PHE A 600 11.61 -23.05 -22.26
N GLU A 601 10.88 -22.74 -23.32
CA GLU A 601 9.94 -23.67 -23.96
C GLU A 601 10.56 -24.41 -25.17
N GLU A 602 11.59 -23.84 -25.80
CA GLU A 602 12.22 -24.37 -26.99
C GLU A 602 13.45 -25.24 -26.70
N GLU A 603 14.04 -25.11 -25.52
CA GLU A 603 15.26 -25.84 -25.18
C GLU A 603 14.99 -27.10 -24.38
N LYS A 604 15.25 -28.25 -24.97
CA LYS A 604 15.30 -29.54 -24.28
C LYS A 604 16.66 -29.71 -23.58
N ARG A 605 16.84 -29.03 -22.45
CA ARG A 605 18.00 -29.17 -21.59
C ARG A 605 17.58 -29.66 -20.22
N PHE A 606 18.50 -30.38 -19.57
CA PHE A 606 18.37 -30.79 -18.18
C PHE A 606 19.46 -30.10 -17.37
N ILE A 607 19.12 -29.74 -16.15
CA ILE A 607 20.09 -29.26 -15.17
C ILE A 607 20.32 -30.39 -14.17
N VAL A 608 21.59 -30.78 -14.06
CA VAL A 608 22.04 -31.88 -13.20
C VAL A 608 22.80 -31.34 -12.01
N PHE A 609 22.44 -31.77 -10.82
CA PHE A 609 23.09 -31.45 -9.56
C PHE A 609 23.79 -32.66 -9.01
N VAL A 610 25.02 -32.49 -8.55
CA VAL A 610 25.80 -33.49 -7.82
C VAL A 610 26.12 -32.96 -6.46
N THR A 611 25.85 -33.76 -5.40
CA THR A 611 26.12 -33.36 -4.03
C THR A 611 27.31 -34.07 -3.42
N ARG A 612 27.89 -33.46 -2.39
CA ARG A 612 29.03 -33.96 -1.64
C ARG A 612 28.79 -35.36 -1.07
N ASN A 613 27.57 -35.64 -0.60
CA ASN A 613 27.21 -36.95 -0.05
C ASN A 613 26.82 -37.99 -1.13
N GLY A 614 27.13 -37.71 -2.39
CA GLY A 614 26.98 -38.67 -3.49
C GLY A 614 25.54 -38.81 -4.00
N MET A 615 24.72 -37.77 -3.87
CA MET A 615 23.41 -37.72 -4.48
C MET A 615 23.49 -37.03 -5.87
N ILE A 616 22.58 -37.39 -6.77
CA ILE A 616 22.43 -36.76 -8.06
C ILE A 616 20.95 -36.47 -8.35
N LYS A 617 20.71 -35.34 -9.01
CA LYS A 617 19.36 -34.93 -9.40
C LYS A 617 19.39 -34.38 -10.82
N LYS A 618 18.39 -34.72 -11.63
CA LYS A 618 18.18 -34.20 -12.99
C LYS A 618 16.81 -33.53 -13.06
N THR A 619 16.71 -32.29 -13.57
CA THR A 619 15.47 -31.54 -13.73
C THR A 619 15.42 -30.87 -15.08
N GLU A 620 14.28 -30.88 -15.75
CA GLU A 620 14.08 -30.17 -17.01
C GLU A 620 14.19 -28.65 -16.83
N LEU A 621 14.85 -27.98 -17.78
CA LEU A 621 15.12 -26.54 -17.74
C LEU A 621 13.83 -25.71 -17.64
N ASN A 622 12.74 -26.10 -18.31
CA ASN A 622 11.47 -25.40 -18.32
C ASN A 622 10.84 -25.24 -16.92
N GLN A 623 11.15 -26.16 -15.99
CA GLN A 623 10.65 -26.12 -14.62
C GLN A 623 11.26 -25.01 -13.74
N TYR A 624 12.32 -24.35 -14.20
CA TYR A 624 12.94 -23.21 -13.52
C TYR A 624 12.30 -21.87 -13.87
N LYS A 625 11.34 -21.82 -14.82
CA LYS A 625 10.61 -20.60 -15.18
C LYS A 625 9.72 -20.15 -14.02
N VAL A 626 9.83 -18.90 -13.60
CA VAL A 626 9.05 -18.32 -12.52
C VAL A 626 8.41 -17.00 -12.95
N GLN A 627 7.27 -16.65 -12.33
CA GLN A 627 6.57 -15.38 -12.61
C GLN A 627 7.01 -14.23 -11.70
N ARG A 628 7.58 -14.54 -10.53
CA ARG A 628 8.07 -13.56 -9.55
C ARG A 628 9.44 -13.99 -9.09
N TYR A 629 10.43 -13.13 -9.21
CA TYR A 629 11.84 -13.44 -9.01
C TYR A 629 12.58 -12.55 -8.00
N SER A 630 11.87 -11.94 -7.06
CA SER A 630 12.45 -11.09 -6.01
C SER A 630 13.19 -11.85 -4.91
N ARG A 631 13.26 -13.18 -4.97
CA ARG A 631 13.91 -14.05 -3.98
C ARG A 631 14.57 -15.27 -4.64
N ALA A 632 15.50 -15.89 -3.94
CA ALA A 632 16.04 -17.19 -4.32
C ALA A 632 14.98 -18.30 -4.12
N PHE A 633 15.07 -19.33 -4.95
CA PHE A 633 14.19 -20.50 -4.96
C PHE A 633 14.97 -21.77 -4.70
N VAL A 634 14.36 -22.75 -4.07
CA VAL A 634 14.98 -24.05 -3.87
C VAL A 634 15.10 -24.78 -5.20
N ALA A 635 16.32 -25.10 -5.62
CA ALA A 635 16.64 -25.88 -6.82
C ALA A 635 16.81 -27.36 -6.51
N VAL A 636 17.29 -27.71 -5.33
CA VAL A 636 17.42 -29.09 -4.84
C VAL A 636 17.21 -29.12 -3.33
N ASN A 637 16.46 -30.10 -2.83
CA ASN A 637 16.26 -30.27 -1.40
C ASN A 637 17.42 -31.10 -0.84
N LEU A 638 18.42 -30.41 -0.27
CA LEU A 638 19.59 -31.04 0.32
C LEU A 638 19.25 -31.73 1.62
N LYS A 639 19.87 -32.89 1.88
CA LYS A 639 19.84 -33.54 3.20
C LYS A 639 20.67 -32.71 4.19
N LYS A 640 20.47 -32.99 5.49
CA LYS A 640 21.26 -32.35 6.53
C LYS A 640 22.76 -32.59 6.30
N ASP A 641 23.55 -31.53 6.41
CA ASP A 641 25.01 -31.54 6.25
C ASP A 641 25.49 -31.96 4.84
N ASP A 642 24.68 -31.77 3.79
CA ASP A 642 25.04 -31.95 2.38
C ASP A 642 25.14 -30.59 1.69
N GLU A 643 25.98 -30.51 0.65
CA GLU A 643 26.15 -29.33 -0.18
C GLU A 643 26.27 -29.74 -1.66
N VAL A 644 25.97 -28.81 -2.54
CA VAL A 644 26.11 -29.02 -3.98
C VAL A 644 27.58 -28.84 -4.35
N VAL A 645 28.14 -29.82 -5.04
CA VAL A 645 29.53 -29.82 -5.48
C VAL A 645 29.68 -29.31 -6.93
N ASP A 646 28.89 -29.86 -7.83
CA ASP A 646 28.87 -29.46 -9.23
C ASP A 646 27.46 -29.36 -9.77
N ILE A 647 27.27 -28.44 -10.73
CA ILE A 647 26.03 -28.29 -11.50
C ILE A 647 26.43 -28.12 -12.97
N PHE A 648 25.69 -28.79 -13.86
CA PHE A 648 25.93 -28.69 -15.31
C PHE A 648 24.63 -28.96 -16.06
N ALA A 649 24.64 -28.53 -17.33
CA ALA A 649 23.54 -28.82 -18.24
C ALA A 649 23.86 -30.05 -19.11
N THR A 650 22.83 -30.84 -19.44
CA THR A 650 22.90 -31.96 -20.39
C THR A 650 21.72 -31.93 -21.35
N ASP A 651 21.86 -32.67 -22.47
CA ASP A 651 20.80 -32.84 -23.46
C ASP A 651 19.97 -34.13 -23.26
N GLY A 652 20.27 -34.90 -22.20
CA GLY A 652 19.63 -36.19 -21.90
C GLY A 652 20.36 -37.41 -22.45
N THR A 653 21.50 -37.23 -23.10
CA THR A 653 22.26 -38.32 -23.77
C THR A 653 23.70 -38.51 -23.27
N SER A 654 24.09 -37.76 -22.25
CA SER A 654 25.46 -37.70 -21.75
C SER A 654 25.78 -38.84 -20.78
N ASP A 655 27.05 -39.27 -20.77
CA ASP A 655 27.59 -40.01 -19.64
C ASP A 655 28.06 -39.05 -18.54
N ILE A 656 27.95 -39.46 -17.30
CA ILE A 656 28.35 -38.64 -16.16
C ILE A 656 29.53 -39.32 -15.45
N VAL A 657 30.62 -38.56 -15.29
CA VAL A 657 31.75 -39.00 -14.46
C VAL A 657 31.64 -38.34 -13.08
N LEU A 658 31.76 -39.14 -12.01
CA LEU A 658 31.91 -38.68 -10.64
C LEU A 658 33.29 -39.09 -10.13
N ALA A 659 33.92 -38.16 -9.40
CA ALA A 659 35.17 -38.50 -8.68
C ALA A 659 35.02 -38.20 -7.20
N THR A 660 35.52 -39.14 -6.38
CA THR A 660 35.55 -38.94 -4.92
C THR A 660 36.87 -38.37 -4.46
N HIS A 661 36.88 -37.72 -3.32
CA HIS A 661 38.10 -37.25 -2.67
C HIS A 661 39.06 -38.39 -2.41
N GLY A 662 38.58 -39.58 -2.06
CA GLY A 662 39.34 -40.82 -1.90
C GLY A 662 39.89 -41.46 -3.18
N ALA A 663 39.86 -40.74 -4.32
CA ALA A 663 40.35 -41.14 -5.61
C ALA A 663 39.65 -42.33 -6.26
N TYR A 664 38.34 -42.45 -6.07
CA TYR A 664 37.48 -43.34 -6.85
C TYR A 664 36.73 -42.56 -7.94
N ALA A 665 36.57 -43.15 -9.10
CA ALA A 665 35.71 -42.57 -10.14
C ALA A 665 34.68 -43.59 -10.64
N LEU A 666 33.50 -43.09 -10.99
CA LEU A 666 32.40 -43.86 -11.54
C LEU A 666 31.83 -43.13 -12.77
N ILE A 667 31.71 -43.87 -13.88
CA ILE A 667 31.01 -43.39 -15.09
C ILE A 667 29.73 -44.19 -15.28
N PHE A 668 28.61 -43.50 -15.48
CA PHE A 668 27.27 -44.07 -15.81
C PHE A 668 26.52 -43.17 -16.75
N HIS A 669 25.53 -43.72 -17.45
CA HIS A 669 24.68 -42.95 -18.34
C HIS A 669 23.59 -42.18 -17.58
N GLU A 670 23.32 -40.94 -18.00
CA GLU A 670 22.36 -40.07 -17.31
C GLU A 670 20.91 -40.56 -17.38
N ASP A 671 20.54 -41.48 -18.25
CA ASP A 671 19.22 -42.13 -18.30
C ASP A 671 18.90 -42.92 -17.03
N GLU A 672 19.91 -43.32 -16.26
CA GLU A 672 19.72 -43.93 -14.96
C GLU A 672 19.19 -42.93 -13.90
N VAL A 673 19.19 -41.61 -14.23
CA VAL A 673 18.67 -40.57 -13.37
C VAL A 673 17.38 -40.03 -14.00
N SER A 674 16.23 -40.44 -13.51
CA SER A 674 14.93 -39.95 -13.96
C SER A 674 14.78 -38.44 -13.65
N PRO A 675 14.27 -37.64 -14.60
CA PRO A 675 13.96 -36.24 -14.34
C PRO A 675 12.93 -36.09 -13.21
N VAL A 676 13.18 -35.13 -12.31
CA VAL A 676 12.29 -34.83 -11.16
C VAL A 676 12.10 -33.33 -11.00
N GLY A 677 11.08 -32.92 -10.25
CA GLY A 677 10.72 -31.53 -10.03
C GLY A 677 11.81 -30.73 -9.30
N VAL A 678 11.74 -29.40 -9.40
CA VAL A 678 12.74 -28.45 -8.89
C VAL A 678 13.06 -28.68 -7.41
N ARG A 679 12.07 -29.00 -6.57
CA ARG A 679 12.26 -29.17 -5.12
C ARG A 679 12.56 -30.62 -4.66
N ALA A 680 12.84 -31.53 -5.58
CA ALA A 680 13.15 -32.91 -5.23
C ALA A 680 14.58 -33.07 -4.65
N ALA A 681 14.82 -34.12 -3.88
CA ALA A 681 16.11 -34.39 -3.23
C ALA A 681 17.07 -35.21 -4.09
N GLY A 682 16.71 -35.71 -5.23
CA GLY A 682 17.56 -36.59 -6.05
C GLY A 682 17.73 -38.02 -5.53
N VAL A 683 18.60 -38.80 -6.19
CA VAL A 683 18.84 -40.21 -5.92
C VAL A 683 20.34 -40.46 -5.64
N LYS A 684 20.69 -41.60 -5.09
CA LYS A 684 22.08 -42.02 -4.82
C LYS A 684 22.83 -42.17 -6.14
N ALA A 685 23.92 -41.46 -6.34
CA ALA A 685 24.76 -41.50 -7.54
C ALA A 685 25.91 -42.50 -7.41
N ILE A 686 26.61 -42.45 -6.29
CA ILE A 686 27.80 -43.26 -6.01
C ILE A 686 27.73 -43.84 -4.59
N ASN A 687 28.38 -45.00 -4.38
CA ASN A 687 28.49 -45.60 -3.05
C ASN A 687 29.82 -45.24 -2.42
N LEU A 688 29.79 -44.21 -1.57
CA LEU A 688 30.96 -43.68 -0.87
C LEU A 688 31.50 -44.66 0.19
N LYS A 689 32.84 -44.65 0.41
CA LYS A 689 33.44 -45.22 1.64
C LYS A 689 33.13 -44.34 2.85
N GLU A 690 33.36 -44.89 4.02
CA GLU A 690 33.37 -44.12 5.27
C GLU A 690 34.38 -42.99 5.17
N ASP A 691 34.01 -41.80 5.57
CA ASP A 691 34.79 -40.55 5.50
C ASP A 691 35.17 -40.06 4.07
N ASP A 692 34.58 -40.61 3.00
CA ASP A 692 34.77 -40.15 1.62
C ASP A 692 33.61 -39.29 1.14
N TYR A 693 33.85 -38.43 0.19
CA TYR A 693 32.84 -37.55 -0.41
C TYR A 693 33.12 -37.34 -1.90
N VAL A 694 32.09 -36.91 -2.63
CA VAL A 694 32.25 -36.54 -4.04
C VAL A 694 32.97 -35.18 -4.11
N ALA A 695 34.12 -35.16 -4.83
CA ALA A 695 34.90 -33.97 -5.04
C ALA A 695 34.52 -33.24 -6.34
N SER A 696 34.10 -33.99 -7.38
CA SER A 696 33.67 -33.39 -8.64
C SER A 696 32.76 -34.33 -9.42
N GLY A 697 31.88 -33.73 -10.26
CA GLY A 697 31.04 -34.43 -11.24
C GLY A 697 30.91 -33.64 -12.54
N LYS A 698 31.11 -34.28 -13.66
CA LYS A 698 31.09 -33.64 -15.01
C LYS A 698 30.35 -34.49 -16.03
N PRO A 699 29.69 -33.85 -17.04
CA PRO A 699 29.16 -34.57 -18.18
C PRO A 699 30.29 -34.93 -19.18
N LEU A 700 30.24 -36.11 -19.76
CA LEU A 700 31.14 -36.54 -20.82
C LEU A 700 30.43 -36.46 -22.17
N ASN A 701 31.15 -35.98 -23.19
CA ASN A 701 30.69 -35.96 -24.57
C ASN A 701 31.02 -37.24 -25.32
N GLY A 702 31.85 -38.09 -24.74
CA GLY A 702 32.19 -39.42 -25.25
C GLY A 702 33.45 -40.03 -24.65
N ASP A 703 33.76 -41.29 -25.05
CA ASP A 703 34.87 -42.07 -24.52
C ASP A 703 36.25 -41.45 -24.84
N LYS A 704 36.32 -40.50 -25.76
CA LYS A 704 37.56 -39.81 -26.15
C LYS A 704 37.91 -38.59 -25.30
N ASP A 705 36.99 -38.20 -24.43
CA ASP A 705 37.19 -37.04 -23.55
C ASP A 705 38.46 -37.21 -22.72
N GLN A 706 39.16 -36.09 -22.55
CA GLN A 706 40.37 -36.01 -21.74
C GLN A 706 40.06 -35.43 -20.37
N LEU A 707 40.43 -36.18 -19.38
CA LEU A 707 40.26 -35.79 -17.96
C LEU A 707 41.56 -35.29 -17.39
N ILE A 708 41.57 -34.14 -16.80
CA ILE A 708 42.65 -33.62 -15.97
C ILE A 708 42.23 -33.78 -14.51
N LEU A 709 42.94 -34.63 -13.80
CA LEU A 709 42.77 -34.88 -12.37
C LEU A 709 43.76 -34.05 -11.59
N VAL A 710 43.27 -33.32 -10.60
CA VAL A 710 44.09 -32.50 -9.70
C VAL A 710 43.91 -32.98 -8.28
N THR A 711 45.02 -33.16 -7.52
CA THR A 711 44.98 -33.59 -6.15
C THR A 711 45.35 -32.44 -5.20
N GLN A 712 44.98 -32.58 -3.90
CA GLN A 712 45.32 -31.61 -2.85
C GLN A 712 46.82 -31.30 -2.76
N ARG A 713 47.67 -32.27 -3.17
CA ARG A 713 49.13 -32.11 -3.18
C ARG A 713 49.69 -31.47 -4.46
N GLY A 714 48.82 -30.92 -5.30
CA GLY A 714 49.25 -30.36 -6.58
C GLY A 714 49.77 -31.39 -7.59
N ALA A 715 49.38 -32.66 -7.47
CA ALA A 715 49.67 -33.67 -8.47
C ALA A 715 48.61 -33.61 -9.58
N VAL A 716 49.06 -33.48 -10.82
CA VAL A 716 48.24 -33.40 -12.02
C VAL A 716 48.40 -34.66 -12.83
N LYS A 717 47.28 -35.20 -13.32
CA LYS A 717 47.26 -36.42 -14.15
C LYS A 717 46.28 -36.26 -15.30
N ARG A 718 46.72 -36.54 -16.51
CA ARG A 718 45.86 -36.61 -17.69
C ARG A 718 45.46 -38.05 -17.94
N LEU A 719 44.15 -38.29 -18.13
CA LEU A 719 43.53 -39.60 -18.28
C LEU A 719 42.47 -39.54 -19.38
N LYS A 720 42.37 -40.59 -20.20
CA LYS A 720 41.21 -40.74 -21.12
C LYS A 720 40.00 -41.24 -20.34
N ALA A 721 38.82 -40.77 -20.66
CA ALA A 721 37.57 -41.27 -20.07
C ALA A 721 37.39 -42.78 -20.26
N SER A 722 37.85 -43.34 -21.39
CA SER A 722 37.86 -44.77 -21.72
C SER A 722 38.68 -45.66 -20.78
N GLU A 723 39.59 -45.09 -19.97
CA GLU A 723 40.35 -45.82 -18.95
C GLU A 723 39.49 -46.17 -17.69
N ILE A 724 38.31 -45.56 -17.60
CA ILE A 724 37.33 -45.77 -16.54
C ILE A 724 36.17 -46.54 -17.14
N GLU A 725 36.05 -47.82 -16.82
CA GLU A 725 34.99 -48.68 -17.33
C GLU A 725 33.62 -48.15 -16.88
N LYS A 726 32.70 -47.94 -17.84
CA LYS A 726 31.33 -47.52 -17.62
C LYS A 726 30.58 -48.58 -16.81
N SER A 727 29.83 -48.15 -15.81
CA SER A 727 29.08 -49.01 -14.91
C SER A 727 27.69 -48.43 -14.63
N THR A 728 26.99 -49.02 -13.71
CA THR A 728 25.69 -48.54 -13.27
C THR A 728 25.84 -47.61 -12.06
N ARG A 729 24.89 -46.69 -11.95
CA ARG A 729 24.74 -45.76 -10.78
C ARG A 729 24.77 -46.51 -9.46
N ALA A 730 25.12 -45.83 -8.38
CA ALA A 730 25.16 -46.28 -6.98
C ALA A 730 26.20 -47.37 -6.71
N LYS A 731 27.15 -47.62 -7.60
CA LYS A 731 28.36 -48.39 -7.32
C LYS A 731 29.50 -47.53 -6.76
N ARG A 732 30.59 -48.14 -6.28
CA ARG A 732 31.74 -47.45 -5.68
C ARG A 732 32.64 -46.81 -6.76
N GLY A 733 32.68 -47.37 -7.94
CA GLY A 733 33.62 -46.96 -9.01
C GLY A 733 34.99 -47.60 -8.86
N LEU A 734 35.90 -47.12 -9.70
CA LEU A 734 37.26 -47.61 -9.84
C LEU A 734 38.28 -46.63 -9.28
N VAL A 735 39.38 -47.13 -8.72
CA VAL A 735 40.50 -46.30 -8.23
C VAL A 735 41.22 -45.66 -9.40
N ILE A 736 41.39 -44.33 -9.36
CA ILE A 736 41.99 -43.53 -10.45
C ILE A 736 43.34 -42.92 -10.14
N PHE A 737 43.86 -43.14 -8.93
CA PHE A 737 45.26 -42.83 -8.53
C PHE A 737 45.85 -44.00 -7.77
N LYS A 738 47.18 -44.19 -7.87
CA LYS A 738 47.89 -45.21 -7.09
C LYS A 738 47.87 -44.83 -5.62
N GLU A 739 47.31 -45.71 -4.80
CA GLU A 739 47.26 -45.51 -3.35
C GLU A 739 48.66 -45.53 -2.73
N LEU A 740 49.00 -44.50 -1.99
CA LEU A 740 50.25 -44.42 -1.23
C LEU A 740 49.97 -44.71 0.24
N LYS A 741 50.85 -45.54 0.84
CA LYS A 741 50.76 -45.92 2.28
C LYS A 741 50.92 -44.73 3.23
N ARG A 742 51.69 -43.73 2.83
CA ARG A 742 51.92 -42.49 3.59
C ARG A 742 51.55 -41.31 2.69
N ASN A 743 50.80 -40.37 3.23
CA ASN A 743 50.33 -39.14 2.54
C ASN A 743 49.67 -39.45 1.17
N PRO A 744 48.51 -40.08 1.15
CA PRO A 744 47.81 -40.48 -0.05
C PRO A 744 47.37 -39.27 -0.88
N TYR A 745 47.18 -39.46 -2.20
CA TYR A 745 46.58 -38.47 -3.10
C TYR A 745 45.06 -38.40 -2.85
N ARG A 746 44.56 -37.17 -2.78
CA ARG A 746 43.15 -36.89 -2.63
C ARG A 746 42.71 -35.97 -3.76
N ILE A 747 41.67 -36.34 -4.48
CA ILE A 747 41.17 -35.56 -5.60
C ILE A 747 40.51 -34.31 -5.06
N VAL A 748 40.81 -33.15 -5.68
CA VAL A 748 40.14 -31.84 -5.49
C VAL A 748 39.20 -31.60 -6.63
N GLY A 749 39.60 -31.91 -7.88
CA GLY A 749 38.72 -31.72 -9.02
C GLY A 749 39.10 -32.61 -10.21
N ILE A 750 38.11 -32.88 -11.05
CA ILE A 750 38.30 -33.40 -12.40
C ILE A 750 37.78 -32.35 -13.37
N GLU A 751 38.64 -31.98 -14.34
CA GLU A 751 38.26 -31.07 -15.41
C GLU A 751 38.27 -31.81 -16.75
N ILE A 752 37.22 -31.60 -17.55
CA ILE A 752 37.16 -32.05 -18.91
C ILE A 752 37.64 -30.91 -19.78
N VAL A 753 38.70 -31.16 -20.56
CA VAL A 753 39.38 -30.09 -21.29
C VAL A 753 39.27 -30.25 -22.78
N GLN A 754 38.98 -29.15 -23.44
CA GLN A 754 39.11 -28.97 -24.89
C GLN A 754 40.54 -28.52 -25.24
N ASP A 755 40.89 -28.61 -26.55
CA ASP A 755 42.25 -28.27 -27.00
C ASP A 755 42.64 -26.79 -26.83
N ASP A 756 41.67 -25.91 -26.66
CA ASP A 756 41.82 -24.47 -26.48
C ASP A 756 41.65 -24.00 -25.04
N GLU A 757 41.63 -24.97 -24.09
CA GLU A 757 41.40 -24.65 -22.68
C GLU A 757 42.67 -24.88 -21.83
N LEU A 758 42.72 -24.13 -20.72
CA LEU A 758 43.71 -24.27 -19.66
C LEU A 758 42.98 -24.64 -18.38
N VAL A 759 43.66 -25.42 -17.52
CA VAL A 759 43.16 -25.71 -16.16
C VAL A 759 43.88 -24.84 -15.17
N TYR A 760 43.15 -24.29 -14.26
CA TYR A 760 43.67 -23.51 -13.15
C TYR A 760 43.43 -24.24 -11.85
N MET A 761 44.38 -24.10 -10.91
CA MET A 761 44.20 -24.55 -9.52
C MET A 761 44.55 -23.45 -8.55
N LYS A 762 43.78 -23.35 -7.47
CA LYS A 762 43.98 -22.40 -6.39
C LYS A 762 44.36 -23.13 -5.12
N THR A 763 45.35 -22.59 -4.37
CA THR A 763 45.79 -23.13 -3.10
C THR A 763 45.17 -22.38 -1.90
N GLU A 764 45.31 -22.96 -0.68
CA GLU A 764 44.89 -22.33 0.55
C GLU A 764 45.51 -20.93 0.79
N LYS A 765 46.71 -20.70 0.24
CA LYS A 765 47.38 -19.39 0.30
C LYS A 765 47.00 -18.44 -0.85
N ASN A 766 45.88 -18.74 -1.54
CA ASN A 766 45.40 -17.97 -2.69
C ASN A 766 46.35 -17.88 -3.89
N ILE A 767 47.31 -18.79 -4.00
CA ILE A 767 48.18 -18.90 -5.17
C ILE A 767 47.40 -19.61 -6.27
N VAL A 768 47.41 -19.04 -7.46
CA VAL A 768 46.75 -19.61 -8.65
C VAL A 768 47.82 -20.06 -9.63
N GLU A 769 47.81 -21.35 -9.98
CA GLU A 769 48.70 -21.94 -10.96
C GLU A 769 47.91 -22.36 -12.19
N GLU A 770 48.55 -22.16 -13.36
CA GLU A 770 48.03 -22.51 -14.66
C GLU A 770 48.60 -23.83 -15.14
N ILE A 771 47.79 -24.72 -15.62
CA ILE A 771 48.12 -26.02 -16.15
C ILE A 771 47.75 -26.08 -17.64
N ASP A 772 48.73 -26.25 -18.52
CA ASP A 772 48.47 -26.59 -19.92
C ASP A 772 48.25 -28.11 -20.04
N PRO A 773 47.04 -28.57 -20.36
CA PRO A 773 46.76 -29.99 -20.54
C PRO A 773 47.63 -30.67 -21.56
N LYS A 774 48.12 -29.94 -22.60
CA LYS A 774 48.98 -30.44 -23.66
C LYS A 774 50.37 -30.85 -23.18
N ALA A 775 50.83 -30.27 -22.07
CA ALA A 775 52.11 -30.60 -21.45
C ALA A 775 52.13 -32.00 -20.79
N TYR A 776 50.96 -32.62 -20.62
CA TYR A 776 50.84 -33.90 -19.92
C TYR A 776 50.45 -35.00 -20.87
N ARG A 777 51.20 -36.12 -20.83
CA ARG A 777 50.88 -37.35 -21.56
C ARG A 777 49.74 -38.08 -20.85
N ASN A 778 48.89 -38.77 -21.58
CA ASN A 778 47.90 -39.69 -21.00
C ASN A 778 48.62 -40.78 -20.17
N LYS A 779 48.08 -41.08 -19.01
CA LYS A 779 48.61 -42.09 -18.08
C LYS A 779 47.54 -43.15 -17.81
N ASP A 780 47.98 -44.33 -17.42
CA ASP A 780 47.08 -45.41 -17.01
C ASP A 780 46.29 -45.05 -15.77
N ARG A 781 45.10 -45.59 -15.66
CA ARG A 781 44.21 -45.38 -14.52
C ARG A 781 44.89 -45.54 -13.15
N TYR A 782 45.66 -46.63 -12.94
CA TYR A 782 46.33 -46.90 -11.68
C TYR A 782 47.81 -46.44 -11.70
N SER A 783 48.00 -45.17 -11.85
CA SER A 783 49.31 -44.53 -11.86
C SER A 783 49.37 -43.25 -10.99
N ASN A 784 50.57 -42.71 -10.79
CA ASN A 784 50.76 -41.44 -10.09
C ASN A 784 50.62 -40.26 -11.04
N GLY A 785 50.23 -39.09 -10.52
CA GLY A 785 50.30 -37.82 -11.20
C GLY A 785 51.73 -37.26 -11.24
N SER A 786 51.86 -36.08 -11.86
CA SER A 786 53.10 -35.28 -11.84
C SER A 786 52.85 -34.10 -10.87
N LEU A 787 53.76 -33.92 -9.91
CA LEU A 787 53.69 -32.78 -8.95
C LEU A 787 54.03 -31.49 -9.68
N VAL A 788 53.21 -30.48 -9.53
CA VAL A 788 53.32 -29.14 -10.14
C VAL A 788 53.69 -28.10 -9.08
N LEU A 789 53.29 -28.33 -7.83
CA LEU A 789 53.46 -27.42 -6.70
C LEU A 789 54.23 -28.11 -5.56
N ASP A 790 54.95 -27.31 -4.79
CA ASP A 790 55.40 -27.70 -3.47
C ASP A 790 54.41 -27.17 -2.44
N VAL A 791 53.60 -28.07 -1.87
CA VAL A 791 52.55 -27.72 -0.90
C VAL A 791 53.09 -27.10 0.39
N ASN A 792 54.37 -27.32 0.71
CA ASN A 792 54.98 -26.65 1.90
C ASN A 792 55.03 -25.11 1.67
N ASP A 793 55.29 -24.69 0.45
CA ASP A 793 55.41 -23.28 0.10
C ASP A 793 54.03 -22.67 -0.24
N THR A 794 53.20 -23.42 -0.96
CA THR A 794 51.96 -22.90 -1.57
C THR A 794 50.69 -23.20 -0.77
N GLY A 795 50.74 -24.14 0.18
CA GLY A 795 49.56 -24.75 0.81
C GLY A 795 48.90 -25.78 -0.11
N GLU A 796 47.95 -26.56 0.41
CA GLU A 796 47.22 -27.56 -0.38
C GLU A 796 46.32 -26.91 -1.45
N VAL A 797 46.07 -27.62 -2.56
CA VAL A 797 45.09 -27.18 -3.58
C VAL A 797 43.70 -27.36 -3.03
N VAL A 798 42.88 -26.33 -3.16
CA VAL A 798 41.51 -26.32 -2.66
C VAL A 798 40.45 -26.22 -3.74
N GLU A 799 40.83 -25.80 -4.97
CA GLU A 799 39.90 -25.54 -6.05
C GLU A 799 40.53 -25.68 -7.43
N THR A 800 39.73 -26.11 -8.42
CA THR A 800 40.09 -26.15 -9.83
C THR A 800 38.98 -25.62 -10.71
N TRP A 801 39.36 -25.04 -11.89
CA TRP A 801 38.44 -24.63 -12.94
C TRP A 801 39.13 -24.59 -14.31
N THR A 802 38.35 -24.54 -15.37
CA THR A 802 38.87 -24.35 -16.73
C THR A 802 38.64 -22.93 -17.25
N LYS A 803 39.48 -22.48 -18.15
CA LYS A 803 39.29 -21.22 -18.85
C LYS A 803 39.87 -21.33 -20.26
N LYS A 804 39.21 -20.72 -21.27
CA LYS A 804 39.76 -20.64 -22.62
C LYS A 804 41.10 -19.91 -22.61
N ARG A 805 42.02 -20.38 -23.48
CA ARG A 805 43.29 -19.71 -23.69
C ARG A 805 43.07 -18.27 -24.13
N PRO A 806 43.79 -17.30 -23.60
CA PRO A 806 43.76 -15.94 -24.14
C PRO A 806 44.21 -15.97 -25.60
N GLU A 807 43.45 -15.29 -26.49
CA GLU A 807 43.83 -15.13 -27.89
C GLU A 807 45.14 -14.35 -28.07
#